data_1478e72280b4c86bacf72c676d87db3d
#
_entry.id   1478e72280b4c86bacf72c676d87db3d
#
_cell.length_a   1.000
_cell.length_b   1.000
_cell.length_c   1.000
_cell.angle_alpha   90.00
_cell.angle_beta   90.00
_cell.angle_gamma   90.00
#
_symmetry.space_group_name_H-M   'P 1'
#
loop_
_entity.id
_entity.type
_entity.pdbx_description
1 polymer ?
#
loop_
_entity_poly.entity_id
_entity_poly.type
_entity_poly.pdbx_seq_one_letter_code
_entity_poly.pdbx_strand_id
1 'polypeptide(L)'
;MGEVYRARDTRLDRTVAIKILPTHLSDNPEFKQRFEREARAISSFNHPHICHLYDIGSHGGTDFLIMEFLDGETLADRLRRGAMPLPELLKIGMQIAAALETAHGAGIVHRDLKPGNIMLTKSGAKLMDFGLAKPTLAASGGASAPLLSAARTISASPMMSPLTSAGSVVGTIQYMSPEQIEGKDADARSDVFAFGAVLYEMATGKRAFEGKNQISVASAILEKDPEAISKIKPLSPAALDYLVATCMAKDREERFQTAHDLRLQLKGISLASPSVAGPTQRWGSQRTGLAVLSIALLGIGAAIGHFLTPGTSIASAVRSYIPPPPGTSFPLSGLEIGPVVVSPNGRTLAFTAVDEQGVTKLWLRALNAQQARVLDGTEDAAKPFWSFDGQSLAFAADGKLKKIGIDGGTPQVIADGIASESGGGTWNSQGSILFCKDLFGPIYRVSASGGEVSPATKLKQTDDSHDEPFFLADGTHFLYTASRSNAPPEIRVGDLDKPEQDGVAVVSGQMPQFASDHLLVSREGHIMAERFDTRTWKASGDPQSLGNARYFSVSTIGVLAYHESSAESELKVFDRSGNVIATPGPLAIYDWPRFSPDGKSVAVTVTDPKSSTDDLWVYPVMGGPPARITFGPFDGYPTWSPDGKELAYFVRENGKWSIRRRPLDGSRPEERLYANDTDEFGLPIDWSHDGRYLSMHLSNKQGIYSNWTLPLAGGKAFRPAATAGLNASEYEGRFSPDGQWLTFFSYETGRPEVYVVPFPGAGSKSQISTTGGWLPRFGGKELFYVTMSNRLMAAQFHTQPTFGVESIHPLFQLDFPNPPDRTSPLYDVSPDGQRFAVLTGDRSKTTTITLLTNWPAELKK
;
A
#
# COMPACT_ATOMS: atom_id res chain seq x y z
N MET A 1 -7.25 43.41 11.14
CA MET A 1 -5.98 42.76 11.40
C MET A 1 -5.40 43.35 12.66
N GLY A 2 -4.86 42.54 13.59
CA GLY A 2 -4.19 43.08 14.77
C GLY A 2 -2.86 43.74 14.40
N GLU A 3 -2.42 44.68 15.25
CA GLU A 3 -1.13 45.35 15.12
C GLU A 3 0.00 44.39 15.52
N VAL A 4 1.16 44.46 14.81
CA VAL A 4 2.32 43.64 15.11
C VAL A 4 3.49 44.57 15.47
N TYR A 5 4.08 44.35 16.62
CA TYR A 5 5.18 45.11 17.14
C TYR A 5 6.47 44.32 17.22
N ARG A 6 7.59 44.91 16.87
CA ARG A 6 8.91 44.38 17.15
C ARG A 6 9.28 44.69 18.59
N ALA A 7 9.60 43.68 19.37
CA ALA A 7 9.99 43.83 20.79
C ALA A 7 11.24 43.00 21.11
N ARG A 8 11.86 43.27 22.27
CA ARG A 8 12.99 42.49 22.79
C ARG A 8 12.53 41.78 24.05
N ASP A 9 12.64 40.46 24.05
CA ASP A 9 12.49 39.64 25.24
C ASP A 9 13.76 39.80 26.08
N THR A 10 13.67 40.56 27.15
CA THR A 10 14.80 40.90 28.01
C THR A 10 15.25 39.75 28.92
N ARG A 11 14.46 38.71 29.07
CA ARG A 11 14.78 37.54 29.89
C ARG A 11 15.63 36.55 29.12
N LEU A 12 15.31 36.36 27.82
CA LEU A 12 16.03 35.43 26.95
C LEU A 12 16.95 36.11 25.91
N ASP A 13 17.05 37.44 26.01
CA ASP A 13 17.88 38.33 25.17
C ASP A 13 17.67 38.10 23.66
N ARG A 14 16.42 38.01 23.24
CA ARG A 14 16.07 37.76 21.82
C ARG A 14 15.07 38.78 21.29
N THR A 15 15.10 39.06 19.98
CA THR A 15 14.07 39.86 19.31
C THR A 15 12.85 38.98 19.03
N VAL A 16 11.64 39.46 19.32
CA VAL A 16 10.36 38.80 19.11
C VAL A 16 9.40 39.71 18.37
N ALA A 17 8.37 39.13 17.76
CA ALA A 17 7.20 39.84 17.27
C ALA A 17 6.03 39.67 18.24
N ILE A 18 5.36 40.76 18.60
CA ILE A 18 4.16 40.75 19.45
C ILE A 18 2.97 41.15 18.58
N LYS A 19 2.00 40.24 18.41
CA LYS A 19 0.77 40.49 17.67
C LYS A 19 -0.39 40.69 18.63
N ILE A 20 -0.98 41.91 18.62
CA ILE A 20 -2.13 42.28 19.46
C ILE A 20 -3.41 41.74 18.78
N LEU A 21 -4.26 41.08 19.59
CA LEU A 21 -5.56 40.59 19.13
C LEU A 21 -6.63 41.70 19.24
N PRO A 22 -7.56 41.77 18.29
CA PRO A 22 -8.67 42.74 18.37
C PRO A 22 -9.55 42.46 19.60
N THR A 23 -9.93 43.53 20.35
CA THR A 23 -10.69 43.44 21.59
C THR A 23 -12.03 42.74 21.49
N HIS A 24 -12.73 42.82 20.33
CA HIS A 24 -14.02 42.13 20.10
C HIS A 24 -13.90 40.60 20.05
N LEU A 25 -12.67 40.01 19.98
CA LEU A 25 -12.42 38.58 20.03
C LEU A 25 -12.10 38.11 21.45
N SER A 26 -11.62 38.99 22.31
CA SER A 26 -11.28 38.71 23.70
C SER A 26 -12.51 38.58 24.61
N ASP A 27 -13.66 39.11 24.20
CA ASP A 27 -14.90 39.18 25.02
C ASP A 27 -15.74 37.88 24.98
N ASN A 28 -15.41 36.90 24.08
CA ASN A 28 -16.13 35.62 23.97
C ASN A 28 -15.35 34.48 24.66
N PRO A 29 -15.85 33.91 25.77
CA PRO A 29 -15.16 32.86 26.51
C PRO A 29 -14.89 31.57 25.72
N GLU A 30 -15.83 31.13 24.86
CA GLU A 30 -15.69 29.94 24.03
C GLU A 30 -14.62 30.14 22.95
N PHE A 31 -14.58 31.34 22.38
CA PHE A 31 -13.55 31.73 21.43
C PHE A 31 -12.17 31.73 22.08
N LYS A 32 -12.05 32.31 23.29
CA LYS A 32 -10.78 32.36 24.03
C LYS A 32 -10.25 30.98 24.36
N GLN A 33 -11.08 30.06 24.84
CA GLN A 33 -10.70 28.69 25.16
C GLN A 33 -10.23 27.92 23.93
N ARG A 34 -10.93 28.06 22.80
CA ARG A 34 -10.55 27.46 21.54
C ARG A 34 -9.25 28.03 20.98
N PHE A 35 -9.12 29.37 21.01
CA PHE A 35 -7.93 30.08 20.60
C PHE A 35 -6.70 29.62 21.39
N GLU A 36 -6.78 29.54 22.72
CA GLU A 36 -5.69 29.05 23.58
C GLU A 36 -5.30 27.59 23.24
N ARG A 37 -6.30 26.73 22.96
CA ARG A 37 -6.05 25.34 22.57
C ARG A 37 -5.32 25.25 21.24
N GLU A 38 -5.79 25.96 20.21
CA GLU A 38 -5.18 25.98 18.88
C GLU A 38 -3.78 26.60 18.94
N ALA A 39 -3.61 27.70 19.69
CA ALA A 39 -2.30 28.32 19.86
C ALA A 39 -1.29 27.44 20.60
N ARG A 40 -1.72 26.68 21.63
CA ARG A 40 -0.87 25.68 22.29
C ARG A 40 -0.44 24.57 21.33
N ALA A 41 -1.32 24.12 20.45
CA ALA A 41 -0.98 23.12 19.44
C ALA A 41 0.03 23.68 18.42
N ILE A 42 -0.13 24.94 17.98
CA ILE A 42 0.83 25.61 17.08
C ILE A 42 2.18 25.84 17.77
N SER A 43 2.20 26.17 19.06
CA SER A 43 3.46 26.38 19.80
C SER A 43 4.32 25.11 19.94
N SER A 44 3.70 23.93 19.79
CA SER A 44 4.43 22.66 19.80
C SER A 44 5.19 22.37 18.50
N PHE A 45 4.94 23.13 17.42
CA PHE A 45 5.61 22.91 16.14
C PHE A 45 7.05 23.43 16.16
N ASN A 46 7.98 22.54 15.89
CA ASN A 46 9.36 22.91 15.60
C ASN A 46 9.66 22.56 14.13
N HIS A 47 9.26 23.44 13.21
CA HIS A 47 9.43 23.22 11.78
C HIS A 47 10.08 24.44 11.11
N PRO A 48 11.08 24.28 10.21
CA PRO A 48 11.85 25.39 9.63
C PRO A 48 10.98 26.37 8.82
N HIS A 49 9.81 25.93 8.32
CA HIS A 49 8.92 26.69 7.46
C HIS A 49 7.59 27.09 8.15
N ILE A 50 7.52 27.00 9.47
CA ILE A 50 6.41 27.55 10.30
C ILE A 50 6.99 28.60 11.23
N CYS A 51 6.33 29.76 11.35
CA CYS A 51 6.67 30.78 12.31
C CYS A 51 6.43 30.25 13.72
N HIS A 52 7.47 30.22 14.56
CA HIS A 52 7.36 29.67 15.90
C HIS A 52 6.57 30.60 16.83
N LEU A 53 5.56 30.07 17.51
CA LEU A 53 4.80 30.74 18.54
C LEU A 53 5.45 30.45 19.89
N TYR A 54 5.98 31.48 20.54
CA TYR A 54 6.70 31.34 21.80
C TYR A 54 5.80 31.35 23.03
N ASP A 55 4.79 32.23 23.04
CA ASP A 55 3.91 32.41 24.21
C ASP A 55 2.64 33.14 23.84
N ILE A 56 1.64 33.06 24.76
CA ILE A 56 0.38 33.82 24.71
C ILE A 56 0.27 34.60 26.00
N GLY A 57 0.02 35.88 25.89
CA GLY A 57 -0.12 36.77 27.05
C GLY A 57 -1.42 37.59 27.01
N SER A 58 -1.80 38.11 28.20
CA SER A 58 -2.89 39.08 28.35
C SER A 58 -2.41 40.17 29.28
N HIS A 59 -2.60 41.44 28.89
CA HIS A 59 -2.26 42.60 29.69
C HIS A 59 -3.29 43.69 29.50
N GLY A 60 -3.85 44.19 30.61
CA GLY A 60 -4.86 45.26 30.58
C GLY A 60 -6.12 44.91 29.77
N GLY A 61 -6.54 43.61 29.75
CA GLY A 61 -7.69 43.15 28.97
C GLY A 61 -7.41 42.98 27.48
N THR A 62 -6.15 43.11 27.05
CA THR A 62 -5.71 42.88 25.65
C THR A 62 -4.91 41.63 25.57
N ASP A 63 -5.38 40.64 24.78
CA ASP A 63 -4.67 39.40 24.52
C ASP A 63 -3.67 39.59 23.37
N PHE A 64 -2.50 38.95 23.45
CA PHE A 64 -1.44 39.02 22.42
C PHE A 64 -0.66 37.73 22.28
N LEU A 65 -0.06 37.57 21.10
CA LEU A 65 0.81 36.44 20.75
C LEU A 65 2.26 36.90 20.72
N ILE A 66 3.17 36.15 21.33
CA ILE A 66 4.63 36.34 21.22
C ILE A 66 5.17 35.30 20.26
N MET A 67 5.74 35.74 19.16
CA MET A 67 6.21 34.84 18.09
C MET A 67 7.62 35.19 17.60
N GLU A 68 8.18 34.32 16.82
CA GLU A 68 9.47 34.51 16.14
C GLU A 68 9.44 35.79 15.30
N PHE A 69 10.45 36.66 15.50
CA PHE A 69 10.66 37.79 14.63
C PHE A 69 11.30 37.35 13.32
N LEU A 70 10.60 37.51 12.21
CA LEU A 70 11.05 37.14 10.89
C LEU A 70 11.65 38.32 10.14
N ASP A 71 12.94 38.24 9.79
CA ASP A 71 13.62 39.26 9.00
C ASP A 71 13.48 38.89 7.50
N GLY A 72 12.67 39.66 6.77
CA GLY A 72 12.39 39.39 5.36
C GLY A 72 11.22 40.24 4.83
N GLU A 73 10.67 39.83 3.70
CA GLU A 73 9.51 40.43 3.06
C GLU A 73 8.38 39.41 2.93
N THR A 74 7.11 39.88 2.86
CA THR A 74 6.01 38.96 2.58
C THR A 74 6.03 38.50 1.11
N LEU A 75 5.49 37.30 0.86
CA LEU A 75 5.29 36.86 -0.52
C LEU A 75 4.38 37.83 -1.31
N ALA A 76 3.44 38.51 -0.63
CA ALA A 76 2.62 39.54 -1.25
C ALA A 76 3.46 40.72 -1.74
N ASP A 77 4.44 41.20 -0.93
CA ASP A 77 5.35 42.25 -1.36
C ASP A 77 6.27 41.82 -2.50
N ARG A 78 6.74 40.59 -2.48
CA ARG A 78 7.54 39.99 -3.54
C ARG A 78 6.75 39.94 -4.88
N LEU A 79 5.46 39.57 -4.82
CA LEU A 79 4.60 39.44 -6.00
C LEU A 79 4.21 40.79 -6.63
N ARG A 80 4.27 41.91 -5.89
CA ARG A 80 4.13 43.24 -6.48
C ARG A 80 5.19 43.55 -7.54
N ARG A 81 6.34 42.85 -7.51
CA ARG A 81 7.40 42.96 -8.53
C ARG A 81 7.16 42.05 -9.73
N GLY A 82 6.05 41.32 -9.76
CA GLY A 82 5.63 40.43 -10.83
C GLY A 82 5.89 38.95 -10.53
N ALA A 83 5.63 38.12 -11.56
CA ALA A 83 5.75 36.68 -11.49
C ALA A 83 7.15 36.22 -11.06
N MET A 84 7.22 35.06 -10.43
CA MET A 84 8.45 34.47 -9.94
C MET A 84 9.09 33.56 -10.99
N PRO A 85 10.45 33.45 -11.03
CA PRO A 85 11.13 32.42 -11.82
C PRO A 85 10.72 31.02 -11.35
N LEU A 86 10.56 30.08 -12.27
CA LEU A 86 10.09 28.72 -11.97
C LEU A 86 10.91 28.01 -10.86
N PRO A 87 12.25 28.04 -10.85
CA PRO A 87 13.03 27.41 -9.79
C PRO A 87 12.75 28.00 -8.39
N GLU A 88 12.57 29.32 -8.30
CA GLU A 88 12.23 30.01 -7.06
C GLU A 88 10.81 29.66 -6.60
N LEU A 89 9.85 29.63 -7.52
CA LEU A 89 8.47 29.23 -7.28
C LEU A 89 8.41 27.80 -6.71
N LEU A 90 9.09 26.84 -7.36
CA LEU A 90 9.09 25.43 -6.94
C LEU A 90 9.73 25.25 -5.58
N LYS A 91 10.86 25.94 -5.31
CA LYS A 91 11.51 25.92 -4.01
C LYS A 91 10.59 26.40 -2.90
N ILE A 92 9.99 27.59 -3.06
CA ILE A 92 9.07 28.18 -2.09
C ILE A 92 7.81 27.34 -1.96
N GLY A 93 7.23 26.86 -3.06
CA GLY A 93 6.07 25.99 -3.05
C GLY A 93 6.29 24.71 -2.25
N MET A 94 7.43 24.03 -2.42
CA MET A 94 7.80 22.85 -1.63
C MET A 94 7.93 23.15 -0.13
N GLN A 95 8.46 24.32 0.24
CA GLN A 95 8.61 24.73 1.63
C GLN A 95 7.25 24.99 2.29
N ILE A 96 6.32 25.64 1.57
CA ILE A 96 4.95 25.89 2.03
C ILE A 96 4.21 24.56 2.17
N ALA A 97 4.31 23.66 1.17
CA ALA A 97 3.68 22.35 1.23
C ALA A 97 4.18 21.52 2.42
N ALA A 98 5.49 21.56 2.73
CA ALA A 98 6.06 20.87 3.89
C ALA A 98 5.52 21.45 5.22
N ALA A 99 5.33 22.76 5.30
CA ALA A 99 4.73 23.41 6.48
C ALA A 99 3.26 23.00 6.66
N LEU A 100 2.47 22.97 5.57
CA LEU A 100 1.08 22.50 5.59
C LEU A 100 0.98 21.01 5.95
N GLU A 101 1.87 20.16 5.41
CA GLU A 101 1.96 18.74 5.75
C GLU A 101 2.12 18.52 7.26
N THR A 102 3.03 19.26 7.89
CA THR A 102 3.24 19.20 9.34
C THR A 102 2.01 19.66 10.13
N ALA A 103 1.38 20.76 9.72
CA ALA A 103 0.19 21.27 10.39
C ALA A 103 -1.01 20.32 10.26
N HIS A 104 -1.27 19.81 9.06
CA HIS A 104 -2.36 18.88 8.78
C HIS A 104 -2.17 17.55 9.51
N GLY A 105 -0.93 17.04 9.60
CA GLY A 105 -0.59 15.84 10.37
C GLY A 105 -0.90 15.96 11.87
N ALA A 106 -0.92 17.20 12.41
CA ALA A 106 -1.34 17.49 13.78
C ALA A 106 -2.84 17.90 13.90
N GLY A 107 -3.63 17.74 12.83
CA GLY A 107 -5.04 18.09 12.80
C GLY A 107 -5.33 19.60 12.74
N ILE A 108 -4.33 20.42 12.37
CA ILE A 108 -4.48 21.88 12.30
C ILE A 108 -4.58 22.31 10.85
N VAL A 109 -5.68 23.00 10.50
CA VAL A 109 -5.94 23.60 9.19
C VAL A 109 -5.64 25.10 9.23
N HIS A 110 -4.93 25.62 8.22
CA HIS A 110 -4.50 27.03 8.21
C HIS A 110 -5.66 28.02 8.00
N ARG A 111 -6.61 27.69 7.11
CA ARG A 111 -7.87 28.42 6.83
C ARG A 111 -7.75 29.86 6.30
N ASP A 112 -6.57 30.44 6.24
CA ASP A 112 -6.32 31.80 5.72
C ASP A 112 -4.99 31.87 4.95
N LEU A 113 -4.68 30.84 4.18
CA LEU A 113 -3.47 30.79 3.37
C LEU A 113 -3.56 31.82 2.23
N LYS A 114 -2.58 32.71 2.20
CA LYS A 114 -2.47 33.78 1.18
C LYS A 114 -1.05 34.33 1.17
N PRO A 115 -0.62 35.04 0.11
CA PRO A 115 0.74 35.59 0.03
C PRO A 115 1.14 36.51 1.20
N GLY A 116 0.18 37.23 1.81
CA GLY A 116 0.44 38.08 2.99
C GLY A 116 0.77 37.32 4.26
N ASN A 117 0.45 36.01 4.33
CA ASN A 117 0.70 35.15 5.48
C ASN A 117 1.93 34.23 5.25
N ILE A 118 2.73 34.52 4.23
CA ILE A 118 3.96 33.81 3.90
C ILE A 118 5.11 34.81 3.92
N MET A 119 6.07 34.60 4.82
CA MET A 119 7.28 35.43 4.94
C MET A 119 8.43 34.76 4.18
N LEU A 120 9.11 35.50 3.33
CA LEU A 120 10.33 35.10 2.64
C LEU A 120 11.52 35.61 3.44
N THR A 121 12.25 34.69 4.07
CA THR A 121 13.44 34.98 4.88
C THR A 121 14.72 34.46 4.21
N LYS A 122 15.89 34.79 4.74
CA LYS A 122 17.17 34.21 4.28
C LYS A 122 17.23 32.68 4.41
N SER A 123 16.49 32.11 5.37
CA SER A 123 16.41 30.65 5.60
C SER A 123 15.32 29.95 4.78
N GLY A 124 14.50 30.70 4.03
CA GLY A 124 13.40 30.18 3.20
C GLY A 124 12.05 30.77 3.56
N ALA A 125 10.98 30.18 2.98
CA ALA A 125 9.62 30.60 3.27
C ALA A 125 9.17 30.11 4.65
N LYS A 126 8.40 30.94 5.37
CA LYS A 126 7.76 30.59 6.65
C LYS A 126 6.28 30.95 6.63
N LEU A 127 5.42 30.01 6.99
CA LEU A 127 3.99 30.25 7.21
C LEU A 127 3.75 31.00 8.52
N MET A 128 2.86 31.97 8.48
CA MET A 128 2.43 32.78 9.62
C MET A 128 0.91 32.72 9.72
N ASP A 129 0.38 33.11 10.90
CA ASP A 129 -1.04 33.42 11.08
C ASP A 129 -1.99 32.27 10.70
N PHE A 130 -1.78 31.05 11.22
CA PHE A 130 -2.79 30.01 11.22
C PHE A 130 -4.11 30.59 11.76
N GLY A 131 -5.24 30.32 11.11
CA GLY A 131 -6.52 31.01 11.25
C GLY A 131 -7.14 31.10 12.64
N LEU A 132 -6.32 31.32 13.68
CA LEU A 132 -6.68 31.44 15.10
C LEU A 132 -7.81 32.44 15.40
N ALA A 133 -8.06 33.39 14.49
CA ALA A 133 -8.99 34.50 14.70
C ALA A 133 -10.29 34.40 13.86
N LYS A 134 -10.55 33.33 13.12
CA LYS A 134 -11.77 33.19 12.31
C LYS A 134 -12.81 32.31 13.04
N PRO A 135 -14.03 32.83 13.32
CA PRO A 135 -15.10 32.02 13.89
C PRO A 135 -15.54 30.93 12.90
N THR A 136 -15.61 29.65 13.35
CA THR A 136 -16.35 28.61 12.64
C THR A 136 -17.84 28.86 12.89
N LEU A 137 -18.64 29.02 11.84
CA LEU A 137 -20.07 29.31 11.91
C LEU A 137 -20.95 28.20 12.53
N ALA A 138 -20.35 27.13 13.05
CA ALA A 138 -21.05 25.94 13.55
C ALA A 138 -21.45 25.98 15.05
N ALA A 139 -21.18 27.05 15.81
CA ALA A 139 -21.38 27.07 17.27
C ALA A 139 -22.49 28.00 17.80
N SER A 140 -23.38 28.53 16.93
CA SER A 140 -24.58 29.22 17.40
C SER A 140 -25.79 28.61 16.67
N GLY A 141 -26.66 27.91 17.41
CA GLY A 141 -27.90 27.32 16.91
C GLY A 141 -28.91 28.36 16.40
N GLY A 142 -28.64 28.88 15.22
CA GLY A 142 -29.50 29.76 14.45
C GLY A 142 -29.09 29.70 13.00
N ALA A 143 -30.05 29.40 12.12
CA ALA A 143 -29.89 29.20 10.71
C ALA A 143 -28.87 30.14 10.05
N SER A 144 -27.71 29.65 9.69
CA SER A 144 -26.66 30.38 8.97
C SER A 144 -27.10 30.60 7.53
N ALA A 145 -27.47 31.80 7.19
CA ALA A 145 -27.72 32.19 5.82
C ALA A 145 -26.37 32.22 5.06
N PRO A 146 -26.25 31.61 3.86
CA PRO A 146 -25.07 31.70 3.01
C PRO A 146 -24.71 33.17 2.72
N LEU A 147 -23.41 33.47 2.54
CA LEU A 147 -22.91 34.82 2.21
C LEU A 147 -23.69 35.50 1.05
N LEU A 148 -24.19 34.72 0.12
CA LEU A 148 -25.02 35.15 -1.01
C LEU A 148 -26.43 35.59 -0.58
N SER A 149 -27.03 35.05 0.50
CA SER A 149 -28.34 35.47 1.01
C SER A 149 -28.26 36.74 1.86
N ALA A 150 -27.17 36.95 2.60
CA ALA A 150 -26.90 38.22 3.31
C ALA A 150 -26.74 39.41 2.37
N ALA A 151 -26.17 39.18 1.18
CA ALA A 151 -26.05 40.23 0.15
C ALA A 151 -27.38 40.60 -0.51
N ARG A 152 -28.39 39.73 -0.50
CA ARG A 152 -29.77 40.05 -1.00
C ARG A 152 -30.61 40.83 -0.02
N THR A 153 -30.34 40.71 1.29
CA THR A 153 -31.11 41.41 2.34
C THR A 153 -30.68 42.86 2.55
N ILE A 154 -29.51 43.26 2.06
CA ILE A 154 -28.98 44.65 2.22
C ILE A 154 -29.57 45.65 1.20
N SER A 155 -30.29 45.19 0.18
CA SER A 155 -30.90 46.05 -0.84
C SER A 155 -32.31 46.58 -0.54
N ALA A 156 -32.85 46.36 0.66
CA ALA A 156 -34.25 46.72 0.97
C ALA A 156 -34.44 47.42 2.32
N SER A 157 -33.53 48.30 2.79
CA SER A 157 -33.87 49.28 3.83
C SER A 157 -32.91 50.47 3.85
N PRO A 158 -33.39 51.70 3.76
CA PRO A 158 -32.54 52.87 3.92
C PRO A 158 -32.53 53.26 5.39
N MET A 159 -31.39 53.25 5.99
CA MET A 159 -30.91 53.95 7.18
C MET A 159 -30.02 53.07 8.05
N MET A 160 -28.75 53.20 7.90
CA MET A 160 -27.74 53.47 8.93
C MET A 160 -26.35 53.65 8.30
N SER A 161 -25.65 54.61 8.82
CA SER A 161 -24.46 55.30 8.34
C SER A 161 -23.25 54.40 7.94
N PRO A 162 -22.34 54.95 7.12
CA PRO A 162 -21.29 54.18 6.42
C PRO A 162 -20.06 54.02 7.31
N LEU A 163 -19.71 52.77 7.60
CA LEU A 163 -18.35 52.40 8.00
C LEU A 163 -17.58 51.91 6.75
N THR A 164 -17.32 52.85 5.86
CA THR A 164 -16.34 52.69 4.76
C THR A 164 -15.08 53.45 5.13
N SER A 165 -14.15 52.79 5.86
CA SER A 165 -12.75 53.11 5.68
C SER A 165 -12.26 52.33 4.47
N ALA A 166 -12.06 53.05 3.37
CA ALA A 166 -11.51 52.57 2.14
C ALA A 166 -10.11 51.93 2.38
N GLY A 167 -9.90 50.68 1.98
CA GLY A 167 -8.56 50.20 1.68
C GLY A 167 -8.17 48.82 2.12
N SER A 168 -8.83 48.07 3.00
CA SER A 168 -8.23 46.87 3.59
C SER A 168 -9.04 45.55 3.57
N VAL A 169 -10.24 45.48 3.00
CA VAL A 169 -11.11 44.31 3.05
C VAL A 169 -11.21 43.54 1.71
N VAL A 170 -10.75 44.12 0.62
CA VAL A 170 -10.92 43.57 -0.75
C VAL A 170 -9.99 42.34 -1.03
N GLY A 171 -8.93 42.13 -0.24
CA GLY A 171 -7.89 41.17 -0.57
C GLY A 171 -8.05 39.73 -0.06
N THR A 172 -8.97 39.43 0.85
CA THR A 172 -8.99 38.13 1.57
C THR A 172 -9.83 37.05 0.86
N ILE A 173 -10.86 37.41 0.13
CA ILE A 173 -11.80 36.45 -0.49
C ILE A 173 -11.22 35.67 -1.65
N GLN A 174 -10.19 36.19 -2.30
CA GLN A 174 -9.59 35.64 -3.56
C GLN A 174 -8.83 34.32 -3.40
N TYR A 175 -8.53 33.89 -2.17
CA TYR A 175 -7.87 32.63 -1.87
C TYR A 175 -8.77 31.66 -1.09
N MET A 176 -10.03 32.06 -0.81
CA MET A 176 -11.00 31.18 -0.15
C MET A 176 -11.42 30.05 -1.07
N SER A 177 -11.56 28.85 -0.50
CA SER A 177 -12.12 27.72 -1.21
C SER A 177 -13.64 27.83 -1.41
N PRO A 178 -14.23 27.11 -2.39
CA PRO A 178 -15.68 27.07 -2.61
C PRO A 178 -16.47 26.81 -1.34
N GLU A 179 -16.09 25.80 -0.54
CA GLU A 179 -16.74 25.43 0.72
C GLU A 179 -16.67 26.53 1.78
N GLN A 180 -15.58 27.30 1.82
CA GLN A 180 -15.49 28.46 2.72
C GLN A 180 -16.44 29.60 2.30
N ILE A 181 -16.64 29.81 1.00
CA ILE A 181 -17.57 30.80 0.48
C ILE A 181 -19.02 30.37 0.76
N GLU A 182 -19.31 29.10 0.64
CA GLU A 182 -20.61 28.50 0.94
C GLU A 182 -20.92 28.40 2.44
N GLY A 183 -19.94 28.68 3.32
CA GLY A 183 -20.09 28.57 4.77
C GLY A 183 -20.07 27.14 5.30
N LYS A 184 -19.53 26.19 4.52
CA LYS A 184 -19.31 24.80 4.93
C LYS A 184 -18.02 24.66 5.73
N ASP A 185 -17.85 23.54 6.42
CA ASP A 185 -16.63 23.27 7.18
C ASP A 185 -15.40 23.17 6.27
N ALA A 186 -14.37 23.93 6.64
CA ALA A 186 -13.05 23.94 6.00
C ALA A 186 -12.16 22.85 6.61
N ASP A 187 -11.63 21.98 5.77
CA ASP A 187 -10.65 20.95 6.11
C ASP A 187 -9.29 21.21 5.43
N ALA A 188 -8.34 20.26 5.52
CA ALA A 188 -7.02 20.36 4.91
C ALA A 188 -7.05 20.67 3.40
N ARG A 189 -8.09 20.22 2.69
CA ARG A 189 -8.30 20.45 1.25
C ARG A 189 -8.71 21.89 0.91
N SER A 190 -9.20 22.64 1.90
CA SER A 190 -9.40 24.08 1.74
C SER A 190 -8.07 24.85 1.66
N ASP A 191 -7.06 24.40 2.42
CA ASP A 191 -5.69 24.93 2.32
C ASP A 191 -5.04 24.54 1.00
N VAL A 192 -5.32 23.33 0.47
CA VAL A 192 -4.87 22.89 -0.86
C VAL A 192 -5.39 23.82 -1.95
N PHE A 193 -6.69 24.21 -1.90
CA PHE A 193 -7.26 25.16 -2.85
C PHE A 193 -6.55 26.52 -2.78
N ALA A 194 -6.40 27.05 -1.58
CA ALA A 194 -5.72 28.33 -1.34
C ALA A 194 -4.24 28.27 -1.80
N PHE A 195 -3.57 27.14 -1.59
CA PHE A 195 -2.20 26.91 -2.07
C PHE A 195 -2.12 26.94 -3.59
N GLY A 196 -3.09 26.29 -4.29
CA GLY A 196 -3.21 26.38 -5.75
C GLY A 196 -3.33 27.83 -6.24
N ALA A 197 -4.16 28.64 -5.59
CA ALA A 197 -4.33 30.06 -5.93
C ALA A 197 -3.05 30.88 -5.70
N VAL A 198 -2.30 30.57 -4.62
CA VAL A 198 -0.98 31.20 -4.35
C VAL A 198 0.04 30.80 -5.42
N LEU A 199 0.13 29.53 -5.78
CA LEU A 199 1.05 29.04 -6.84
C LEU A 199 0.72 29.69 -8.20
N TYR A 200 -0.57 29.82 -8.52
CA TYR A 200 -1.00 30.48 -9.75
C TYR A 200 -0.49 31.92 -9.81
N GLU A 201 -0.66 32.68 -8.70
CA GLU A 201 -0.19 34.06 -8.62
C GLU A 201 1.34 34.15 -8.67
N MET A 202 2.04 33.22 -8.03
CA MET A 202 3.51 33.13 -8.12
C MET A 202 3.98 32.89 -9.56
N ALA A 203 3.28 32.03 -10.32
CA ALA A 203 3.64 31.69 -11.69
C ALA A 203 3.32 32.79 -12.69
N THR A 204 2.17 33.41 -12.55
CA THR A 204 1.63 34.36 -13.57
C THR A 204 1.84 35.82 -13.21
N GLY A 205 1.98 36.14 -11.92
CA GLY A 205 1.90 37.51 -11.39
C GLY A 205 0.49 38.07 -11.37
N LYS A 206 -0.54 37.24 -11.67
CA LYS A 206 -1.96 37.60 -11.65
C LYS A 206 -2.70 36.71 -10.66
N ARG A 207 -3.75 37.19 -10.07
CA ARG A 207 -4.61 36.37 -9.19
C ARG A 207 -5.42 35.38 -10.00
N ALA A 208 -5.68 34.20 -9.42
CA ALA A 208 -6.45 33.15 -10.09
C ALA A 208 -7.91 33.57 -10.34
N PHE A 209 -8.47 34.34 -9.43
CA PHE A 209 -9.86 34.82 -9.51
C PHE A 209 -9.93 36.33 -9.31
N GLU A 210 -10.48 37.01 -10.26
CA GLU A 210 -10.65 38.47 -10.26
C GLU A 210 -12.11 38.86 -10.51
N GLY A 211 -12.54 40.03 -9.98
CA GLY A 211 -13.88 40.55 -10.16
C GLY A 211 -13.98 42.01 -9.71
N LYS A 212 -15.02 42.71 -10.21
CA LYS A 212 -15.25 44.14 -9.88
C LYS A 212 -15.65 44.38 -8.42
N ASN A 213 -16.17 43.39 -7.75
CA ASN A 213 -16.57 43.41 -6.34
C ASN A 213 -16.45 42.01 -5.72
N GLN A 214 -16.66 41.92 -4.38
CA GLN A 214 -16.56 40.65 -3.65
C GLN A 214 -17.51 39.56 -4.16
N ILE A 215 -18.71 39.91 -4.59
CA ILE A 215 -19.71 38.99 -5.10
C ILE A 215 -19.25 38.38 -6.45
N SER A 216 -18.69 39.21 -7.34
CA SER A 216 -18.16 38.73 -8.61
C SER A 216 -16.91 37.84 -8.45
N VAL A 217 -16.09 38.07 -7.43
CA VAL A 217 -14.97 37.19 -7.09
C VAL A 217 -15.47 35.87 -6.52
N ALA A 218 -16.46 35.91 -5.59
CA ALA A 218 -17.07 34.71 -5.04
C ALA A 218 -17.72 33.82 -6.12
N SER A 219 -18.51 34.44 -7.05
CA SER A 219 -19.07 33.70 -8.20
C SER A 219 -17.97 33.11 -9.09
N ALA A 220 -16.86 33.85 -9.33
CA ALA A 220 -15.75 33.32 -10.10
C ALA A 220 -15.08 32.10 -9.43
N ILE A 221 -14.93 32.10 -8.11
CA ILE A 221 -14.38 30.97 -7.35
C ILE A 221 -15.31 29.75 -7.42
N LEU A 222 -16.62 29.95 -7.36
CA LEU A 222 -17.59 28.87 -7.39
C LEU A 222 -17.77 28.25 -8.79
N GLU A 223 -17.70 29.06 -9.86
CA GLU A 223 -18.17 28.65 -11.18
C GLU A 223 -17.10 28.64 -12.28
N LYS A 224 -15.97 29.37 -12.11
CA LYS A 224 -14.99 29.56 -13.19
C LYS A 224 -13.66 28.92 -12.86
N ASP A 225 -13.05 28.30 -13.88
CA ASP A 225 -11.65 27.88 -13.81
C ASP A 225 -10.75 29.03 -14.27
N PRO A 226 -9.59 29.22 -13.60
CA PRO A 226 -8.62 30.21 -14.05
C PRO A 226 -7.99 29.80 -15.38
N GLU A 227 -7.49 30.79 -16.13
CA GLU A 227 -6.80 30.52 -17.37
C GLU A 227 -5.52 29.70 -17.12
N ALA A 228 -5.23 28.70 -17.97
CA ALA A 228 -4.05 27.86 -17.79
C ALA A 228 -2.76 28.70 -17.77
N ILE A 229 -1.81 28.37 -16.89
CA ILE A 229 -0.53 29.09 -16.74
C ILE A 229 0.24 29.09 -18.06
N SER A 230 0.21 27.97 -18.80
CA SER A 230 0.88 27.82 -20.10
C SER A 230 0.35 28.77 -21.17
N LYS A 231 -0.91 29.23 -21.10
CA LYS A 231 -1.45 30.26 -21.99
C LYS A 231 -0.87 31.63 -21.66
N ILE A 232 -0.60 31.93 -20.38
CA ILE A 232 -0.05 33.23 -19.96
C ILE A 232 1.48 33.20 -20.03
N LYS A 233 2.10 32.05 -19.74
CA LYS A 233 3.54 31.79 -19.72
C LYS A 233 3.85 30.53 -20.54
N PRO A 234 4.02 30.62 -21.87
CA PRO A 234 4.17 29.47 -22.76
C PRO A 234 5.35 28.53 -22.44
N LEU A 235 6.35 28.97 -21.65
CA LEU A 235 7.48 28.16 -21.21
C LEU A 235 7.23 27.45 -19.88
N SER A 236 6.03 27.56 -19.30
CA SER A 236 5.69 26.86 -18.04
C SER A 236 5.48 25.37 -18.31
N PRO A 237 5.96 24.49 -17.44
CA PRO A 237 5.74 23.05 -17.58
C PRO A 237 4.24 22.71 -17.52
N ALA A 238 3.75 21.83 -18.39
CA ALA A 238 2.37 21.35 -18.37
C ALA A 238 2.00 20.66 -17.02
N ALA A 239 2.98 20.06 -16.35
CA ALA A 239 2.81 19.49 -15.01
C ALA A 239 2.47 20.54 -13.94
N LEU A 240 2.93 21.81 -14.11
CA LEU A 240 2.54 22.91 -13.21
C LEU A 240 1.09 23.33 -13.45
N ASP A 241 0.63 23.37 -14.71
CA ASP A 241 -0.77 23.62 -15.05
C ASP A 241 -1.69 22.58 -14.41
N TYR A 242 -1.33 21.30 -14.57
CA TYR A 242 -2.08 20.20 -13.98
C TYR A 242 -2.15 20.29 -12.45
N LEU A 243 -1.01 20.52 -11.81
CA LEU A 243 -0.95 20.65 -10.35
C LEU A 243 -1.86 21.76 -9.84
N VAL A 244 -1.75 22.94 -10.44
CA VAL A 244 -2.51 24.13 -10.02
C VAL A 244 -4.01 23.96 -10.31
N ALA A 245 -4.37 23.40 -11.47
CA ALA A 245 -5.77 23.11 -11.80
C ALA A 245 -6.39 22.09 -10.83
N THR A 246 -5.69 21.01 -10.51
CA THR A 246 -6.13 20.00 -9.53
C THR A 246 -6.27 20.59 -8.13
N CYS A 247 -5.35 21.46 -7.67
CA CYS A 247 -5.51 22.14 -6.39
C CYS A 247 -6.79 22.99 -6.35
N MET A 248 -7.15 23.63 -7.45
CA MET A 248 -8.30 24.55 -7.52
C MET A 248 -9.59 23.92 -8.06
N ALA A 249 -9.69 22.60 -8.14
CA ALA A 249 -10.93 21.90 -8.45
C ALA A 249 -12.07 22.34 -7.52
N LYS A 250 -13.29 22.48 -8.06
CA LYS A 250 -14.44 22.98 -7.29
C LYS A 250 -14.91 21.96 -6.28
N ASP A 251 -14.99 20.70 -6.70
CA ASP A 251 -15.20 19.58 -5.77
C ASP A 251 -13.91 19.29 -4.99
N ARG A 252 -14.01 19.30 -3.68
CA ARG A 252 -12.87 19.00 -2.79
C ARG A 252 -12.37 17.56 -2.92
N GLU A 253 -13.21 16.62 -3.37
CA GLU A 253 -12.80 15.23 -3.61
C GLU A 253 -11.91 15.10 -4.86
N GLU A 254 -11.97 16.04 -5.79
CA GLU A 254 -11.11 16.08 -6.98
C GLU A 254 -9.77 16.77 -6.75
N ARG A 255 -9.56 17.37 -5.56
CA ARG A 255 -8.28 18.01 -5.20
C ARG A 255 -7.28 16.99 -4.69
N PHE A 256 -6.01 17.39 -4.60
CA PHE A 256 -5.04 16.65 -3.79
C PHE A 256 -5.56 16.50 -2.36
N GLN A 257 -5.49 15.30 -1.82
CA GLN A 257 -6.03 15.01 -0.50
C GLN A 257 -5.04 15.35 0.63
N THR A 258 -3.74 15.44 0.34
CA THR A 258 -2.71 15.78 1.32
C THR A 258 -1.72 16.83 0.80
N ALA A 259 -1.16 17.62 1.71
CA ALA A 259 -0.07 18.54 1.38
C ALA A 259 1.24 17.80 1.05
N HIS A 260 1.37 16.55 1.48
CA HIS A 260 2.46 15.66 1.09
C HIS A 260 2.50 15.43 -0.42
N ASP A 261 1.33 15.12 -1.02
CA ASP A 261 1.21 14.90 -2.47
C ASP A 261 1.62 16.15 -3.26
N LEU A 262 1.23 17.34 -2.79
CA LEU A 262 1.64 18.62 -3.38
C LEU A 262 3.16 18.77 -3.39
N ARG A 263 3.81 18.47 -2.26
CA ARG A 263 5.27 18.56 -2.12
C ARG A 263 5.99 17.61 -3.07
N LEU A 264 5.49 16.39 -3.21
CA LEU A 264 6.05 15.39 -4.14
C LEU A 264 5.89 15.82 -5.60
N GLN A 265 4.73 16.36 -5.99
CA GLN A 265 4.49 16.86 -7.34
C GLN A 265 5.39 18.05 -7.67
N LEU A 266 5.54 19.01 -6.77
CA LEU A 266 6.45 20.15 -6.96
C LEU A 266 7.90 19.70 -7.07
N LYS A 267 8.32 18.70 -6.28
CA LYS A 267 9.65 18.10 -6.37
C LYS A 267 9.86 17.43 -7.73
N GLY A 268 8.86 16.71 -8.25
CA GLY A 268 8.90 16.13 -9.58
C GLY A 268 9.09 17.18 -10.68
N ILE A 269 8.34 18.28 -10.61
CA ILE A 269 8.49 19.41 -11.56
C ILE A 269 9.88 20.06 -11.46
N SER A 270 10.41 20.21 -10.23
CA SER A 270 11.76 20.78 -10.01
C SER A 270 12.88 19.93 -10.61
N LEU A 271 12.75 18.61 -10.56
CA LEU A 271 13.73 17.68 -11.14
C LEU A 271 13.65 17.60 -12.67
N ALA A 272 12.47 17.90 -13.25
CA ALA A 272 12.25 17.87 -14.69
C ALA A 272 12.70 19.16 -15.43
N SER A 273 13.11 20.21 -14.71
CA SER A 273 13.49 21.50 -15.33
C SER A 273 15.01 21.57 -15.57
N PRO A 274 15.50 21.72 -16.81
CA PRO A 274 16.93 21.84 -17.08
C PRO A 274 17.50 23.17 -16.54
N SER A 275 18.60 23.07 -15.80
CA SER A 275 19.35 24.22 -15.32
C SER A 275 20.01 24.93 -16.50
N VAL A 276 19.59 26.15 -16.80
CA VAL A 276 20.25 27.02 -17.80
C VAL A 276 21.43 27.75 -17.12
N ALA A 277 22.63 27.24 -17.35
CA ALA A 277 23.85 27.98 -17.03
C ALA A 277 24.08 29.07 -18.10
N GLY A 278 24.17 30.31 -17.68
CA GLY A 278 24.38 31.46 -18.56
C GLY A 278 25.80 31.53 -19.13
N PRO A 279 25.97 32.08 -20.33
CA PRO A 279 27.26 32.14 -20.99
C PRO A 279 28.08 33.34 -20.52
N THR A 280 29.36 33.11 -20.16
CA THR A 280 30.36 34.17 -19.99
C THR A 280 31.00 34.49 -21.33
N GLN A 281 30.89 35.76 -21.71
CA GLN A 281 31.43 36.37 -22.88
C GLN A 281 32.99 36.59 -22.73
N ARG A 282 33.76 36.19 -23.75
CA ARG A 282 35.06 36.79 -24.04
C ARG A 282 35.25 37.03 -25.54
N TRP A 283 35.62 38.26 -25.86
CA TRP A 283 35.97 38.79 -27.15
C TRP A 283 37.40 38.52 -27.53
N GLY A 284 37.70 38.37 -28.81
CA GLY A 284 39.03 38.66 -29.38
C GLY A 284 39.36 38.00 -30.68
N SER A 285 39.32 38.83 -31.70
CA SER A 285 40.21 39.04 -32.91
C SER A 285 40.10 38.16 -34.18
N GLN A 286 40.09 38.87 -35.22
CA GLN A 286 39.86 38.69 -36.66
C GLN A 286 40.95 37.93 -37.45
N ARG A 287 40.50 37.37 -38.62
CA ARG A 287 41.12 37.20 -39.93
C ARG A 287 41.90 35.88 -40.14
N THR A 288 41.30 35.04 -40.94
CA THR A 288 41.82 34.49 -42.19
C THR A 288 40.71 33.79 -42.99
N GLY A 289 40.56 34.15 -44.23
CA GLY A 289 39.31 33.98 -44.97
C GLY A 289 39.22 32.76 -45.88
N LEU A 290 38.03 32.59 -46.37
CA LEU A 290 37.50 31.93 -47.57
C LEU A 290 37.71 30.41 -47.81
N ALA A 291 38.78 29.80 -47.45
CA ALA A 291 38.92 28.33 -47.56
C ALA A 291 38.24 27.58 -46.38
N VAL A 292 38.06 28.29 -45.25
CA VAL A 292 37.35 27.82 -44.07
C VAL A 292 35.82 27.86 -44.26
N LEU A 293 35.31 28.67 -45.19
CA LEU A 293 33.87 28.86 -45.38
C LEU A 293 33.18 27.64 -46.01
N SER A 294 33.83 26.87 -46.88
CA SER A 294 33.27 25.67 -47.47
C SER A 294 33.33 24.46 -46.54
N ILE A 295 34.35 24.33 -45.74
CA ILE A 295 34.45 23.31 -44.68
C ILE A 295 33.51 23.67 -43.49
N ALA A 296 33.36 24.98 -43.22
CA ALA A 296 32.44 25.46 -42.18
C ALA A 296 30.96 25.26 -42.63
N LEU A 297 30.62 25.42 -43.90
CA LEU A 297 29.25 25.16 -44.42
C LEU A 297 28.92 23.67 -44.40
N LEU A 298 29.87 22.76 -44.67
CA LEU A 298 29.68 21.32 -44.53
C LEU A 298 29.66 20.90 -43.06
N GLY A 299 30.46 21.51 -42.19
CA GLY A 299 30.42 21.33 -40.73
C GLY A 299 29.17 21.90 -40.09
N ILE A 300 28.67 23.04 -40.57
CA ILE A 300 27.41 23.66 -40.18
C ILE A 300 26.22 22.83 -40.69
N GLY A 301 26.28 22.30 -41.89
CA GLY A 301 25.24 21.38 -42.42
C GLY A 301 25.19 20.07 -41.64
N ALA A 302 26.31 19.48 -41.24
CA ALA A 302 26.39 18.31 -40.39
C ALA A 302 25.99 18.63 -38.94
N ALA A 303 26.40 19.78 -38.40
CA ALA A 303 25.98 20.26 -37.09
C ALA A 303 24.47 20.58 -37.06
N ILE A 304 23.94 21.25 -38.06
CA ILE A 304 22.52 21.53 -38.22
C ILE A 304 21.74 20.21 -38.39
N GLY A 305 22.25 19.25 -39.18
CA GLY A 305 21.70 17.91 -39.28
C GLY A 305 21.73 17.15 -37.92
N HIS A 306 22.79 17.34 -37.13
CA HIS A 306 22.90 16.74 -35.78
C HIS A 306 22.03 17.49 -34.76
N PHE A 307 21.80 18.79 -34.91
CA PHE A 307 20.89 19.56 -34.05
C PHE A 307 19.44 19.54 -34.52
N LEU A 308 19.18 19.16 -35.81
CA LEU A 308 17.81 18.97 -36.29
C LEU A 308 17.34 17.53 -36.25
N THR A 309 18.17 16.55 -35.91
CA THR A 309 17.67 15.30 -35.34
C THR A 309 17.01 15.68 -34.03
N PRO A 310 15.68 15.52 -33.84
CA PRO A 310 15.10 15.68 -32.54
C PRO A 310 15.84 14.71 -31.64
N GLY A 311 16.70 15.22 -30.74
CA GLY A 311 17.20 14.43 -29.63
C GLY A 311 15.97 13.80 -29.03
N THR A 312 15.89 12.48 -29.08
CA THR A 312 14.88 11.76 -28.33
C THR A 312 14.97 12.27 -26.92
N SER A 313 14.08 13.19 -26.54
CA SER A 313 13.92 13.57 -25.13
C SER A 313 13.62 12.24 -24.45
N ILE A 314 14.57 11.73 -23.69
CA ILE A 314 14.38 10.55 -22.86
C ILE A 314 13.26 10.98 -21.91
N ALA A 315 12.03 10.57 -22.20
CA ALA A 315 10.91 10.86 -21.36
C ALA A 315 11.27 10.36 -19.96
N SER A 316 11.19 11.21 -18.96
CA SER A 316 11.48 10.82 -17.56
C SER A 316 10.54 9.70 -17.14
N ALA A 317 11.01 8.82 -16.26
CA ALA A 317 10.14 7.86 -15.61
C ALA A 317 9.06 8.63 -14.81
N VAL A 318 7.80 8.19 -14.92
CA VAL A 318 6.68 8.78 -14.18
C VAL A 318 6.10 7.72 -13.26
N ARG A 319 6.02 8.04 -11.97
CA ARG A 319 5.43 7.20 -10.93
C ARG A 319 4.02 7.69 -10.62
N SER A 320 3.04 6.80 -10.64
CA SER A 320 1.64 7.06 -10.37
C SER A 320 1.08 6.00 -9.43
N TYR A 321 0.02 6.32 -8.69
CA TYR A 321 -0.62 5.42 -7.74
C TYR A 321 -2.07 5.19 -8.13
N ILE A 322 -2.50 3.94 -8.13
CA ILE A 322 -3.83 3.52 -8.53
C ILE A 322 -4.50 2.89 -7.31
N PRO A 323 -5.55 3.51 -6.75
CA PRO A 323 -6.33 2.94 -5.65
C PRO A 323 -7.18 1.76 -6.13
N PRO A 324 -7.65 0.89 -5.22
CA PRO A 324 -8.63 -0.14 -5.55
C PRO A 324 -9.95 0.49 -6.04
N PRO A 325 -10.75 -0.23 -6.83
CA PRO A 325 -12.09 0.20 -7.19
C PRO A 325 -12.95 0.47 -5.95
N PRO A 326 -13.93 1.40 -6.03
CA PRO A 326 -14.82 1.69 -4.89
C PRO A 326 -15.51 0.44 -4.35
N GLY A 327 -15.56 0.29 -3.02
CA GLY A 327 -16.15 -0.87 -2.34
C GLY A 327 -15.32 -2.14 -2.44
N THR A 328 -14.05 -2.04 -2.85
CA THR A 328 -13.15 -3.20 -2.94
C THR A 328 -11.81 -2.94 -2.26
N SER A 329 -11.02 -3.99 -2.07
CA SER A 329 -9.63 -3.93 -1.61
C SER A 329 -8.74 -4.84 -2.46
N PHE A 330 -7.43 -4.52 -2.56
CA PHE A 330 -6.49 -5.43 -3.20
C PHE A 330 -6.14 -6.59 -2.27
N PRO A 331 -6.12 -7.84 -2.76
CA PRO A 331 -5.58 -8.98 -2.01
C PRO A 331 -4.05 -8.87 -1.99
N LEU A 332 -3.46 -8.49 -0.85
CA LEU A 332 -2.02 -8.22 -0.73
C LEU A 332 -1.26 -9.21 0.14
N SER A 333 -1.91 -10.20 0.71
CA SER A 333 -1.30 -11.27 1.52
C SER A 333 -1.81 -12.65 1.08
N GLY A 334 -1.01 -13.67 1.29
CA GLY A 334 -1.32 -15.05 1.00
C GLY A 334 -0.73 -15.60 -0.31
N LEU A 335 -0.80 -16.91 -0.44
CA LEU A 335 -0.31 -17.64 -1.62
C LEU A 335 -1.22 -17.44 -2.85
N GLU A 336 -2.46 -17.01 -2.63
CA GLU A 336 -3.46 -16.72 -3.68
C GLU A 336 -3.26 -15.36 -4.36
N ILE A 337 -2.31 -14.55 -3.89
CA ILE A 337 -2.06 -13.22 -4.46
C ILE A 337 -1.51 -13.37 -5.87
N GLY A 338 -2.25 -12.80 -6.82
CA GLY A 338 -1.70 -12.55 -8.13
C GLY A 338 -1.05 -11.18 -8.20
N PRO A 339 0.05 -11.00 -8.96
CA PRO A 339 0.55 -9.67 -9.25
C PRO A 339 -0.52 -8.86 -9.99
N VAL A 340 -0.49 -7.54 -9.84
CA VAL A 340 -1.06 -6.69 -10.88
C VAL A 340 -0.28 -6.99 -12.16
N VAL A 341 -0.97 -7.25 -13.26
CA VAL A 341 -0.31 -7.59 -14.53
C VAL A 341 -0.59 -6.54 -15.59
N VAL A 342 0.50 -6.04 -16.17
CA VAL A 342 0.45 -5.08 -17.27
C VAL A 342 0.29 -5.82 -18.59
N SER A 343 -0.62 -5.37 -19.44
CA SER A 343 -0.75 -5.93 -20.79
C SER A 343 0.56 -5.77 -21.59
N PRO A 344 0.87 -6.69 -22.52
CA PRO A 344 2.11 -6.63 -23.30
C PRO A 344 2.32 -5.26 -23.99
N ASN A 345 1.26 -4.63 -24.48
CA ASN A 345 1.29 -3.31 -25.10
C ASN A 345 1.35 -2.15 -24.07
N GLY A 346 1.40 -2.42 -22.78
CA GLY A 346 1.53 -1.44 -21.69
C GLY A 346 0.35 -0.47 -21.56
N ARG A 347 -0.84 -0.80 -22.05
CA ARG A 347 -2.01 0.12 -22.04
C ARG A 347 -3.08 -0.25 -21.03
N THR A 348 -3.08 -1.47 -20.52
CA THR A 348 -4.12 -1.98 -19.62
C THR A 348 -3.49 -2.71 -18.46
N LEU A 349 -4.02 -2.49 -17.27
CA LEU A 349 -3.74 -3.30 -16.08
C LEU A 349 -4.85 -4.32 -15.91
N ALA A 350 -4.48 -5.54 -15.53
CA ALA A 350 -5.39 -6.51 -14.95
C ALA A 350 -4.94 -6.82 -13.53
N PHE A 351 -5.88 -6.93 -12.61
CA PHE A 351 -5.62 -7.21 -11.21
C PHE A 351 -6.84 -7.86 -10.57
N THR A 352 -6.62 -8.49 -9.43
CA THR A 352 -7.71 -8.99 -8.60
C THR A 352 -8.08 -7.97 -7.53
N ALA A 353 -9.37 -7.87 -7.21
CA ALA A 353 -9.85 -7.11 -6.07
C ALA A 353 -10.99 -7.86 -5.38
N VAL A 354 -11.06 -7.73 -4.06
CA VAL A 354 -12.01 -8.39 -3.16
C VAL A 354 -13.11 -7.40 -2.79
N ASP A 355 -14.35 -7.77 -2.98
CA ASP A 355 -15.50 -6.96 -2.61
C ASP A 355 -15.84 -7.05 -1.11
N GLU A 356 -16.84 -6.29 -0.65
CA GLU A 356 -17.28 -6.28 0.75
C GLU A 356 -17.85 -7.63 1.21
N GLN A 357 -18.26 -8.49 0.28
CA GLN A 357 -18.73 -9.86 0.54
C GLN A 357 -17.57 -10.86 0.59
N GLY A 358 -16.35 -10.41 0.31
CA GLY A 358 -15.16 -11.24 0.31
C GLY A 358 -14.97 -12.05 -0.98
N VAL A 359 -15.66 -11.73 -2.06
CA VAL A 359 -15.50 -12.39 -3.36
C VAL A 359 -14.40 -11.71 -4.15
N THR A 360 -13.40 -12.47 -4.58
CA THR A 360 -12.33 -12.00 -5.44
C THR A 360 -12.74 -12.05 -6.90
N LYS A 361 -12.56 -10.96 -7.65
CA LYS A 361 -12.82 -10.90 -9.10
C LYS A 361 -11.68 -10.23 -9.85
N LEU A 362 -11.59 -10.52 -11.16
CA LEU A 362 -10.69 -9.82 -12.06
C LEU A 362 -11.25 -8.46 -12.46
N TRP A 363 -10.39 -7.48 -12.45
CA TRP A 363 -10.66 -6.11 -12.87
C TRP A 363 -9.69 -5.68 -13.97
N LEU A 364 -10.18 -4.90 -14.90
CA LEU A 364 -9.39 -4.29 -15.97
C LEU A 364 -9.42 -2.77 -15.84
N ARG A 365 -8.26 -2.13 -15.98
CA ARG A 365 -8.14 -0.68 -16.04
C ARG A 365 -7.26 -0.27 -17.21
N ALA A 366 -7.84 0.37 -18.20
CA ALA A 366 -7.04 1.05 -19.21
C ALA A 366 -6.28 2.24 -18.58
N LEU A 367 -5.02 2.43 -18.89
CA LEU A 367 -4.18 3.48 -18.27
C LEU A 367 -4.64 4.91 -18.61
N ASN A 368 -5.45 5.07 -19.63
CA ASN A 368 -6.10 6.33 -20.00
C ASN A 368 -7.53 6.47 -19.44
N ALA A 369 -8.02 5.48 -18.67
CA ALA A 369 -9.34 5.51 -18.03
C ALA A 369 -9.23 5.86 -16.56
N GLN A 370 -10.23 6.57 -16.04
CA GLN A 370 -10.29 6.92 -14.62
C GLN A 370 -10.75 5.74 -13.75
N GLN A 371 -11.62 4.88 -14.28
CA GLN A 371 -12.21 3.77 -13.53
C GLN A 371 -11.78 2.42 -14.10
N ALA A 372 -11.68 1.43 -13.21
CA ALA A 372 -11.56 0.04 -13.56
C ALA A 372 -12.95 -0.58 -13.78
N ARG A 373 -13.03 -1.63 -14.61
CA ARG A 373 -14.22 -2.44 -14.78
C ARG A 373 -13.98 -3.88 -14.35
N VAL A 374 -14.99 -4.50 -13.78
CA VAL A 374 -14.96 -5.91 -13.40
C VAL A 374 -15.14 -6.80 -14.65
N LEU A 375 -14.56 -7.98 -14.64
CA LEU A 375 -14.86 -9.07 -15.57
C LEU A 375 -15.81 -10.06 -14.87
N ASP A 376 -17.05 -10.13 -15.35
CA ASP A 376 -18.05 -11.05 -14.79
C ASP A 376 -17.68 -12.50 -15.06
N GLY A 377 -18.07 -13.42 -14.14
CA GLY A 377 -17.75 -14.84 -14.20
C GLY A 377 -16.32 -15.19 -13.79
N THR A 378 -15.62 -14.23 -13.14
CA THR A 378 -14.24 -14.42 -12.66
C THR A 378 -14.16 -14.49 -11.13
N GLU A 379 -15.21 -15.01 -10.49
CA GLU A 379 -15.25 -15.25 -9.05
C GLU A 379 -14.09 -16.17 -8.66
N ASP A 380 -13.46 -15.86 -7.52
CA ASP A 380 -12.30 -16.54 -6.94
C ASP A 380 -11.07 -16.62 -7.87
N ALA A 381 -10.98 -15.67 -8.79
CA ALA A 381 -9.83 -15.58 -9.70
C ALA A 381 -8.54 -15.23 -8.97
N ALA A 382 -7.48 -15.97 -9.26
CA ALA A 382 -6.14 -15.79 -8.73
C ALA A 382 -5.10 -15.77 -9.84
N LYS A 383 -3.98 -15.08 -9.60
CA LYS A 383 -2.75 -15.05 -10.42
C LYS A 383 -3.00 -14.91 -11.94
N PRO A 384 -3.66 -13.82 -12.36
CA PRO A 384 -3.93 -13.57 -13.78
C PRO A 384 -2.63 -13.38 -14.58
N PHE A 385 -2.65 -13.75 -15.85
CA PHE A 385 -1.61 -13.42 -16.82
C PHE A 385 -2.18 -13.21 -18.22
N TRP A 386 -1.53 -12.36 -18.99
CA TRP A 386 -1.97 -11.97 -20.31
C TRP A 386 -1.62 -12.98 -21.41
N SER A 387 -2.51 -13.08 -22.42
CA SER A 387 -2.13 -13.64 -23.71
C SER A 387 -1.11 -12.73 -24.39
N PHE A 388 -0.30 -13.30 -25.28
CA PHE A 388 0.75 -12.57 -26.00
C PHE A 388 0.21 -11.34 -26.75
N ASP A 389 -0.98 -11.45 -27.34
CA ASP A 389 -1.65 -10.37 -28.06
C ASP A 389 -2.38 -9.35 -27.16
N GLY A 390 -2.46 -9.63 -25.86
CA GLY A 390 -3.17 -8.81 -24.88
C GLY A 390 -4.69 -8.77 -25.05
N GLN A 391 -5.29 -9.76 -25.74
CA GLN A 391 -6.73 -9.83 -25.96
C GLN A 391 -7.44 -10.77 -24.98
N SER A 392 -6.71 -11.57 -24.23
CA SER A 392 -7.24 -12.50 -23.26
C SER A 392 -6.41 -12.51 -21.97
N LEU A 393 -7.05 -12.93 -20.89
CA LEU A 393 -6.41 -13.26 -19.61
C LEU A 393 -6.61 -14.73 -19.31
N ALA A 394 -5.58 -15.39 -18.81
CA ALA A 394 -5.70 -16.68 -18.13
C ALA A 394 -5.56 -16.46 -16.63
N PHE A 395 -6.24 -17.29 -15.82
CA PHE A 395 -6.27 -17.20 -14.36
C PHE A 395 -6.65 -18.53 -13.73
N ALA A 396 -6.26 -18.76 -12.49
CA ALA A 396 -6.69 -19.89 -11.71
C ALA A 396 -8.01 -19.58 -10.99
N ALA A 397 -8.97 -20.49 -10.99
CA ALA A 397 -10.20 -20.44 -10.20
C ALA A 397 -10.83 -21.84 -10.12
N ASP A 398 -11.43 -22.21 -8.98
CA ASP A 398 -12.11 -23.50 -8.73
C ASP A 398 -11.25 -24.73 -9.06
N GLY A 399 -9.95 -24.70 -8.78
CA GLY A 399 -9.02 -25.78 -9.11
C GLY A 399 -8.77 -25.96 -10.60
N LYS A 400 -9.00 -24.92 -11.41
CA LYS A 400 -8.89 -24.94 -12.88
C LYS A 400 -8.11 -23.75 -13.40
N LEU A 401 -7.38 -23.95 -14.49
CA LEU A 401 -6.88 -22.86 -15.31
C LEU A 401 -7.97 -22.47 -16.30
N LYS A 402 -8.43 -21.23 -16.23
CA LYS A 402 -9.46 -20.66 -17.09
C LYS A 402 -8.90 -19.52 -17.93
N LYS A 403 -9.55 -19.20 -19.06
CA LYS A 403 -9.27 -18.00 -19.85
C LYS A 403 -10.54 -17.20 -20.13
N ILE A 404 -10.41 -15.89 -20.27
CA ILE A 404 -11.49 -14.96 -20.62
C ILE A 404 -10.97 -13.86 -21.56
N GLY A 405 -11.78 -13.43 -22.52
CA GLY A 405 -11.47 -12.28 -23.34
C GLY A 405 -11.55 -10.96 -22.56
N ILE A 406 -10.77 -9.97 -22.99
CA ILE A 406 -10.82 -8.64 -22.34
C ILE A 406 -12.19 -7.97 -22.46
N ASP A 407 -12.98 -8.30 -23.47
CA ASP A 407 -14.34 -7.79 -23.65
C ASP A 407 -15.36 -8.47 -22.73
N GLY A 408 -14.94 -9.49 -21.97
CA GLY A 408 -15.79 -10.31 -21.10
C GLY A 408 -16.28 -11.58 -21.80
N GLY A 409 -17.37 -12.14 -21.28
CA GLY A 409 -17.96 -13.40 -21.75
C GLY A 409 -17.79 -14.53 -20.74
N THR A 410 -18.18 -15.74 -21.11
CA THR A 410 -18.05 -16.92 -20.24
C THR A 410 -16.60 -17.43 -20.22
N PRO A 411 -15.96 -17.55 -19.04
CA PRO A 411 -14.63 -18.14 -18.94
C PRO A 411 -14.58 -19.57 -19.47
N GLN A 412 -13.55 -19.88 -20.24
CA GLN A 412 -13.30 -21.20 -20.79
C GLN A 412 -12.25 -21.95 -19.98
N VAL A 413 -12.50 -23.22 -19.64
CA VAL A 413 -11.53 -24.07 -18.96
C VAL A 413 -10.45 -24.50 -19.95
N ILE A 414 -9.18 -24.36 -19.56
CA ILE A 414 -7.98 -24.79 -20.32
C ILE A 414 -7.42 -26.08 -19.73
N ALA A 415 -7.33 -26.18 -18.39
CA ALA A 415 -6.79 -27.32 -17.67
C ALA A 415 -7.48 -27.49 -16.31
N ASP A 416 -7.52 -28.71 -15.81
CA ASP A 416 -8.04 -29.09 -14.49
C ASP A 416 -6.91 -29.46 -13.51
N GLY A 417 -7.24 -29.50 -12.22
CA GLY A 417 -6.35 -29.98 -11.16
C GLY A 417 -5.24 -29.00 -10.83
N ILE A 418 -5.55 -27.70 -10.84
CA ILE A 418 -4.64 -26.64 -10.39
C ILE A 418 -4.83 -26.48 -8.89
N ALA A 419 -3.75 -26.52 -8.10
CA ALA A 419 -3.83 -26.21 -6.69
C ALA A 419 -4.25 -24.75 -6.51
N SER A 420 -5.14 -24.45 -5.54
CA SER A 420 -5.70 -23.11 -5.33
C SER A 420 -4.61 -22.03 -5.08
N GLU A 421 -3.50 -22.45 -4.50
CA GLU A 421 -2.37 -21.58 -4.14
C GLU A 421 -1.31 -21.51 -5.24
N SER A 422 -1.38 -22.37 -6.25
CA SER A 422 -0.53 -22.35 -7.43
C SER A 422 -1.21 -21.59 -8.57
N GLY A 423 -0.68 -21.66 -9.75
CA GLY A 423 -1.14 -20.86 -10.88
C GLY A 423 -0.12 -19.78 -11.19
N GLY A 424 -0.56 -18.77 -11.94
CA GLY A 424 0.38 -17.86 -12.58
C GLY A 424 1.05 -18.55 -13.76
N GLY A 425 1.43 -17.78 -14.76
CA GLY A 425 1.97 -18.35 -15.97
C GLY A 425 2.33 -17.30 -17.00
N THR A 426 2.65 -17.79 -18.17
CA THR A 426 3.00 -16.98 -19.33
C THR A 426 2.47 -17.62 -20.61
N TRP A 427 2.21 -16.80 -21.63
CA TRP A 427 1.56 -17.22 -22.84
C TRP A 427 2.32 -16.72 -24.06
N ASN A 428 2.81 -17.60 -24.93
CA ASN A 428 3.57 -17.22 -26.12
C ASN A 428 2.69 -16.97 -27.34
N SER A 429 3.30 -16.43 -28.41
CA SER A 429 2.62 -16.13 -29.68
C SER A 429 2.10 -17.36 -30.44
N GLN A 430 2.59 -18.55 -30.12
CA GLN A 430 2.20 -19.81 -30.75
C GLN A 430 1.03 -20.49 -30.05
N GLY A 431 0.49 -19.87 -28.99
CA GLY A 431 -0.63 -20.39 -28.22
C GLY A 431 -0.25 -21.44 -27.17
N SER A 432 1.03 -21.57 -26.82
CA SER A 432 1.47 -22.38 -25.68
C SER A 432 1.40 -21.57 -24.39
N ILE A 433 0.85 -22.17 -23.35
CA ILE A 433 0.79 -21.62 -22.00
C ILE A 433 1.73 -22.44 -21.11
N LEU A 434 2.61 -21.76 -20.40
CA LEU A 434 3.35 -22.32 -19.26
C LEU A 434 2.70 -21.84 -17.97
N PHE A 435 2.53 -22.75 -17.00
CA PHE A 435 1.88 -22.47 -15.73
C PHE A 435 2.36 -23.37 -14.61
N CYS A 436 2.18 -22.93 -13.38
CA CYS A 436 2.41 -23.74 -12.18
C CYS A 436 1.12 -24.47 -11.85
N LYS A 437 1.16 -25.80 -11.83
CA LYS A 437 0.00 -26.63 -11.52
C LYS A 437 -0.08 -26.96 -10.03
N ASP A 438 1.05 -27.30 -9.46
CA ASP A 438 1.20 -27.71 -8.08
C ASP A 438 1.95 -26.66 -7.28
N LEU A 439 1.73 -26.58 -5.98
CA LEU A 439 2.45 -25.63 -5.12
C LEU A 439 3.97 -25.92 -5.13
N PHE A 440 4.32 -27.19 -5.26
CA PHE A 440 5.68 -27.69 -5.34
C PHE A 440 5.77 -28.70 -6.50
N GLY A 441 6.39 -28.31 -7.59
CA GLY A 441 6.45 -29.14 -8.77
C GLY A 441 7.20 -28.51 -9.93
N PRO A 442 7.25 -29.18 -11.09
CA PRO A 442 7.79 -28.58 -12.30
C PRO A 442 6.80 -27.56 -12.90
N ILE A 443 7.26 -26.77 -13.84
CA ILE A 443 6.39 -26.00 -14.72
C ILE A 443 5.73 -26.94 -15.72
N TYR A 444 4.44 -26.73 -15.97
CA TYR A 444 3.66 -27.46 -16.94
C TYR A 444 3.36 -26.62 -18.17
N ARG A 445 3.09 -27.29 -19.29
CA ARG A 445 2.61 -26.66 -20.52
C ARG A 445 1.27 -27.23 -20.95
N VAL A 446 0.46 -26.36 -21.58
CA VAL A 446 -0.81 -26.72 -22.21
C VAL A 446 -1.05 -25.79 -23.41
N SER A 447 -1.84 -26.25 -24.40
CA SER A 447 -2.30 -25.35 -25.46
C SER A 447 -3.37 -24.38 -24.92
N ALA A 448 -3.38 -23.16 -25.44
CA ALA A 448 -4.44 -22.18 -25.12
C ALA A 448 -5.84 -22.64 -25.58
N SER A 449 -5.93 -23.63 -26.47
CA SER A 449 -7.19 -24.31 -26.85
C SER A 449 -7.60 -25.45 -25.90
N GLY A 450 -6.80 -25.70 -24.85
CA GLY A 450 -6.92 -26.88 -23.99
C GLY A 450 -6.22 -28.11 -24.58
N GLY A 451 -6.31 -29.22 -23.89
CA GLY A 451 -5.73 -30.49 -24.32
C GLY A 451 -4.82 -31.12 -23.25
N GLU A 452 -3.83 -31.91 -23.68
CA GLU A 452 -2.94 -32.61 -22.77
C GLU A 452 -2.00 -31.65 -22.01
N VAL A 453 -1.95 -31.81 -20.69
CA VAL A 453 -1.02 -31.10 -19.80
C VAL A 453 0.23 -31.97 -19.65
N SER A 454 1.40 -31.40 -19.94
CA SER A 454 2.69 -32.10 -19.82
C SER A 454 3.73 -31.20 -19.11
N PRO A 455 4.73 -31.81 -18.42
CA PRO A 455 5.83 -31.05 -17.84
C PRO A 455 6.63 -30.29 -18.90
N ALA A 456 6.98 -29.02 -18.59
CA ALA A 456 7.87 -28.19 -19.40
C ALA A 456 9.27 -28.07 -18.78
N THR A 457 9.44 -28.49 -17.52
CA THR A 457 10.74 -28.56 -16.83
C THR A 457 10.81 -29.85 -16.02
N LYS A 458 12.03 -30.24 -15.66
CA LYS A 458 12.31 -31.38 -14.78
C LYS A 458 13.00 -30.88 -13.50
N LEU A 459 12.48 -31.27 -12.33
CA LEU A 459 13.09 -30.94 -11.04
C LEU A 459 14.42 -31.66 -10.88
N LYS A 460 15.47 -30.97 -10.45
CA LYS A 460 16.69 -31.56 -9.91
C LYS A 460 16.44 -32.08 -8.50
N GLN A 461 17.28 -32.97 -8.02
CA GLN A 461 17.20 -33.41 -6.61
C GLN A 461 17.39 -32.29 -5.58
N THR A 462 17.99 -31.21 -5.99
CA THR A 462 18.21 -30.01 -5.15
C THR A 462 17.10 -28.97 -5.24
N ASP A 463 16.17 -29.13 -6.18
CA ASP A 463 15.11 -28.17 -6.44
C ASP A 463 13.81 -28.63 -5.78
N ASP A 464 13.16 -27.73 -5.08
CA ASP A 464 11.88 -27.96 -4.42
C ASP A 464 10.71 -27.70 -5.37
N SER A 465 10.81 -26.62 -6.15
CA SER A 465 9.81 -26.24 -7.14
C SER A 465 10.44 -25.41 -8.26
N HIS A 466 9.74 -25.38 -9.39
CA HIS A 466 9.97 -24.44 -10.47
C HIS A 466 8.73 -23.56 -10.61
N ASP A 467 8.91 -22.22 -10.49
CA ASP A 467 7.84 -21.27 -10.36
C ASP A 467 8.00 -20.11 -11.34
N GLU A 468 6.90 -19.36 -11.54
CA GLU A 468 6.88 -18.03 -12.15
C GLU A 468 7.51 -17.99 -13.55
N PRO A 469 7.02 -18.81 -14.50
CA PRO A 469 7.57 -18.83 -15.84
C PRO A 469 7.30 -17.52 -16.59
N PHE A 470 8.25 -17.10 -17.43
CA PHE A 470 8.14 -15.92 -18.29
C PHE A 470 8.76 -16.20 -19.65
N PHE A 471 7.95 -16.24 -20.72
CA PHE A 471 8.45 -16.44 -22.07
C PHE A 471 9.31 -15.28 -22.55
N LEU A 472 10.42 -15.61 -23.17
CA LEU A 472 11.20 -14.68 -23.98
C LEU A 472 10.56 -14.46 -25.35
N ALA A 473 11.00 -13.42 -26.08
CA ALA A 473 10.38 -12.99 -27.32
C ALA A 473 10.42 -14.03 -28.45
N ASP A 474 11.33 -15.02 -28.36
CA ASP A 474 11.43 -16.11 -29.35
C ASP A 474 10.32 -17.17 -29.20
N GLY A 475 9.60 -17.15 -28.05
CA GLY A 475 8.49 -18.05 -27.75
C GLY A 475 8.90 -19.50 -27.47
N THR A 476 10.19 -19.84 -27.45
CA THR A 476 10.75 -21.16 -27.15
C THR A 476 11.49 -21.17 -25.83
N HIS A 477 12.31 -20.14 -25.56
CA HIS A 477 12.98 -19.99 -24.29
C HIS A 477 12.13 -19.23 -23.28
N PHE A 478 12.27 -19.59 -22.00
CA PHE A 478 11.57 -18.96 -20.90
C PHE A 478 12.45 -18.87 -19.66
N LEU A 479 12.26 -17.82 -18.91
CA LEU A 479 12.83 -17.62 -17.58
C LEU A 479 11.93 -18.30 -16.56
N TYR A 480 12.50 -18.80 -15.47
CA TYR A 480 11.73 -19.33 -14.34
C TYR A 480 12.54 -19.27 -13.04
N THR A 481 11.85 -19.29 -11.92
CA THR A 481 12.43 -19.42 -10.59
C THR A 481 12.61 -20.89 -10.25
N ALA A 482 13.82 -21.30 -9.88
CA ALA A 482 14.09 -22.60 -9.25
C ALA A 482 14.25 -22.37 -7.74
N SER A 483 13.25 -22.80 -6.97
CA SER A 483 13.26 -22.70 -5.51
C SER A 483 14.01 -23.87 -4.90
N ARG A 484 14.80 -23.60 -3.85
CA ARG A 484 15.68 -24.59 -3.19
C ARG A 484 15.66 -24.35 -1.70
N SER A 485 15.42 -25.38 -0.90
CA SER A 485 15.38 -25.28 0.57
C SER A 485 16.73 -24.88 1.19
N ASN A 486 17.86 -25.21 0.55
CA ASN A 486 19.20 -25.04 1.12
C ASN A 486 20.02 -23.92 0.45
N ALA A 487 19.40 -23.10 -0.41
CA ALA A 487 20.08 -22.02 -1.09
C ALA A 487 19.07 -20.95 -1.55
N PRO A 488 19.48 -19.70 -1.76
CA PRO A 488 18.61 -18.69 -2.34
C PRO A 488 18.00 -19.17 -3.66
N PRO A 489 16.77 -18.77 -3.99
CA PRO A 489 16.14 -19.06 -5.26
C PRO A 489 17.01 -18.56 -6.43
N GLU A 490 16.97 -19.28 -7.53
CA GLU A 490 17.79 -19.03 -8.69
C GLU A 490 16.95 -18.88 -9.94
N ILE A 491 17.20 -17.85 -10.72
CA ILE A 491 16.60 -17.69 -12.04
C ILE A 491 17.32 -18.55 -13.05
N ARG A 492 16.57 -19.33 -13.82
CA ARG A 492 17.10 -20.17 -14.89
C ARG A 492 16.40 -19.90 -16.21
N VAL A 493 17.09 -20.23 -17.31
CA VAL A 493 16.51 -20.24 -18.66
C VAL A 493 16.18 -21.68 -19.02
N GLY A 494 14.91 -21.94 -19.32
CA GLY A 494 14.42 -23.23 -19.86
C GLY A 494 14.24 -23.17 -21.37
N ASP A 495 14.20 -24.32 -22.01
CA ASP A 495 13.96 -24.54 -23.43
C ASP A 495 12.73 -25.44 -23.59
N LEU A 496 11.66 -24.92 -24.22
CA LEU A 496 10.38 -25.62 -24.38
C LEU A 496 10.51 -26.91 -25.22
N ASP A 497 11.50 -26.95 -26.13
CA ASP A 497 11.78 -28.10 -26.99
C ASP A 497 12.63 -29.17 -26.28
N LYS A 498 13.21 -28.82 -25.10
CA LYS A 498 14.08 -29.70 -24.32
C LYS A 498 13.71 -29.75 -22.84
N PRO A 499 12.50 -30.16 -22.49
CA PRO A 499 11.99 -30.08 -21.10
C PRO A 499 12.78 -30.98 -20.12
N GLU A 500 13.50 -31.97 -20.61
CA GLU A 500 14.34 -32.87 -19.80
C GLU A 500 15.72 -32.29 -19.47
N GLN A 501 16.13 -31.18 -20.12
CA GLN A 501 17.40 -30.54 -19.87
C GLN A 501 17.29 -29.60 -18.67
N ASP A 502 18.33 -29.55 -17.90
CA ASP A 502 18.51 -28.60 -16.82
C ASP A 502 18.53 -27.17 -17.37
N GLY A 503 17.75 -26.29 -16.79
CA GLY A 503 17.80 -24.87 -17.15
C GLY A 503 19.17 -24.25 -16.82
N VAL A 504 19.56 -23.28 -17.64
CA VAL A 504 20.81 -22.51 -17.45
C VAL A 504 20.63 -21.49 -16.35
N ALA A 505 21.42 -21.59 -15.29
CA ALA A 505 21.41 -20.64 -14.18
C ALA A 505 21.91 -19.25 -14.63
N VAL A 506 21.24 -18.20 -14.17
CA VAL A 506 21.51 -16.80 -14.53
C VAL A 506 21.93 -15.99 -13.31
N VAL A 507 21.01 -15.77 -12.38
CA VAL A 507 21.20 -14.96 -11.16
C VAL A 507 20.34 -15.51 -10.02
N SER A 508 20.66 -15.14 -8.79
CA SER A 508 19.78 -15.36 -7.65
C SER A 508 18.59 -14.38 -7.67
N GLY A 509 17.42 -14.83 -7.28
CA GLY A 509 16.19 -14.02 -7.21
C GLY A 509 14.95 -14.83 -7.53
N GLN A 510 13.80 -14.15 -7.54
CA GLN A 510 12.47 -14.70 -7.85
C GLN A 510 11.74 -13.79 -8.85
N MET A 511 10.60 -14.26 -9.39
CA MET A 511 9.75 -13.47 -10.28
C MET A 511 10.50 -12.90 -11.51
N PRO A 512 11.14 -13.73 -12.34
CA PRO A 512 11.89 -13.20 -13.47
C PRO A 512 10.95 -12.60 -14.52
N GLN A 513 11.29 -11.39 -14.96
CA GLN A 513 10.66 -10.77 -16.13
C GLN A 513 11.73 -10.12 -17.00
N PHE A 514 11.47 -10.02 -18.30
CA PHE A 514 12.40 -9.41 -19.24
C PHE A 514 11.74 -8.33 -20.07
N ALA A 515 12.34 -7.14 -20.04
CA ALA A 515 11.89 -6.01 -20.85
C ALA A 515 13.04 -5.03 -21.07
N SER A 516 13.07 -4.34 -22.22
CA SER A 516 14.03 -3.27 -22.54
C SER A 516 15.50 -3.69 -22.29
N ASP A 517 15.87 -4.91 -22.73
CA ASP A 517 17.22 -5.50 -22.57
C ASP A 517 17.67 -5.70 -21.10
N HIS A 518 16.72 -5.74 -20.18
CA HIS A 518 17.00 -5.97 -18.76
C HIS A 518 16.19 -7.17 -18.23
N LEU A 519 16.86 -7.93 -17.38
CA LEU A 519 16.23 -8.90 -16.49
C LEU A 519 15.81 -8.18 -15.22
N LEU A 520 14.54 -8.27 -14.90
CA LEU A 520 13.99 -7.81 -13.64
C LEU A 520 13.70 -9.01 -12.75
N VAL A 521 14.12 -8.94 -11.50
CA VAL A 521 13.91 -10.00 -10.49
C VAL A 521 13.53 -9.38 -9.15
N SER A 522 12.76 -10.10 -8.34
CA SER A 522 12.60 -9.77 -6.92
C SER A 522 13.75 -10.38 -6.13
N ARG A 523 14.50 -9.56 -5.41
CA ARG A 523 15.60 -9.96 -4.54
C ARG A 523 15.50 -9.21 -3.21
N GLU A 524 15.42 -9.94 -2.11
CA GLU A 524 15.30 -9.35 -0.76
C GLU A 524 14.14 -8.33 -0.64
N GLY A 525 13.01 -8.59 -1.32
CA GLY A 525 11.86 -7.69 -1.34
C GLY A 525 12.00 -6.45 -2.24
N HIS A 526 13.09 -6.35 -3.02
CA HIS A 526 13.32 -5.26 -3.97
C HIS A 526 13.20 -5.74 -5.41
N ILE A 527 12.63 -4.93 -6.27
CA ILE A 527 12.65 -5.15 -7.73
C ILE A 527 14.03 -4.69 -8.22
N MET A 528 14.85 -5.64 -8.61
CA MET A 528 16.20 -5.39 -9.14
C MET A 528 16.19 -5.54 -10.64
N ALA A 529 16.80 -4.58 -11.35
CA ALA A 529 16.97 -4.62 -12.80
C ALA A 529 18.46 -4.66 -13.15
N GLU A 530 18.84 -5.57 -14.05
CA GLU A 530 20.19 -5.70 -14.56
C GLU A 530 20.16 -6.04 -16.06
N ARG A 531 21.17 -5.61 -16.82
CA ARG A 531 21.25 -5.92 -18.26
C ARG A 531 21.36 -7.41 -18.48
N PHE A 532 20.64 -7.92 -19.48
CA PHE A 532 20.60 -9.36 -19.77
C PHE A 532 20.74 -9.61 -21.28
N ASP A 533 21.74 -10.38 -21.66
CA ASP A 533 21.96 -10.83 -23.04
C ASP A 533 21.27 -12.17 -23.27
N THR A 534 20.17 -12.15 -24.02
CA THR A 534 19.37 -13.34 -24.37
C THR A 534 20.07 -14.30 -25.34
N ARG A 535 21.24 -13.99 -25.88
CA ARG A 535 22.02 -14.90 -26.73
C ARG A 535 23.03 -15.70 -25.94
N THR A 536 23.54 -15.14 -24.87
CA THR A 536 24.57 -15.76 -24.03
C THR A 536 24.05 -16.19 -22.67
N TRP A 537 22.82 -15.83 -22.32
CA TRP A 537 22.18 -16.06 -21.02
C TRP A 537 22.94 -15.47 -19.83
N LYS A 538 23.56 -14.30 -20.05
CA LYS A 538 24.36 -13.64 -19.02
C LYS A 538 23.75 -12.32 -18.60
N ALA A 539 23.64 -12.15 -17.31
CA ALA A 539 23.42 -10.86 -16.69
C ALA A 539 24.73 -10.08 -16.57
N SER A 540 24.69 -8.76 -16.66
CA SER A 540 25.84 -7.87 -16.61
C SER A 540 25.50 -6.50 -16.04
N GLY A 541 26.51 -5.85 -15.45
CA GLY A 541 26.37 -4.56 -14.76
C GLY A 541 25.94 -4.73 -13.31
N ASP A 542 25.88 -3.61 -12.58
CA ASP A 542 25.42 -3.60 -11.19
C ASP A 542 23.89 -3.59 -11.15
N PRO A 543 23.25 -4.49 -10.37
CA PRO A 543 21.82 -4.50 -10.20
C PRO A 543 21.31 -3.18 -9.61
N GLN A 544 20.25 -2.60 -10.18
CA GLN A 544 19.67 -1.35 -9.72
C GLN A 544 18.24 -1.57 -9.21
N SER A 545 17.90 -0.99 -8.05
CA SER A 545 16.56 -1.10 -7.46
C SER A 545 15.59 -0.11 -8.10
N LEU A 546 14.40 -0.61 -8.48
CA LEU A 546 13.28 0.16 -9.03
C LEU A 546 12.16 0.39 -8.02
N GLY A 547 12.14 -0.34 -6.92
CA GLY A 547 11.10 -0.25 -5.88
C GLY A 547 11.09 -1.46 -4.97
N ASN A 548 10.22 -1.44 -3.98
CA ASN A 548 10.07 -2.50 -2.99
C ASN A 548 8.82 -3.30 -3.31
N ALA A 549 8.98 -4.50 -3.82
CA ALA A 549 7.88 -5.43 -4.06
C ALA A 549 8.39 -6.86 -4.26
N ARG A 550 7.58 -7.81 -3.79
CA ARG A 550 7.79 -9.23 -4.09
C ARG A 550 7.24 -9.57 -5.48
N TYR A 551 6.04 -9.06 -5.80
CA TYR A 551 5.35 -9.30 -7.07
C TYR A 551 5.27 -8.03 -7.90
N PHE A 552 5.60 -8.14 -9.18
CA PHE A 552 5.57 -7.03 -10.12
C PHE A 552 5.26 -7.54 -11.53
N SER A 553 4.92 -6.65 -12.42
CA SER A 553 4.75 -6.95 -13.83
C SER A 553 5.30 -5.83 -14.71
N VAL A 554 5.92 -6.19 -15.82
CA VAL A 554 6.52 -5.25 -16.76
C VAL A 554 5.99 -5.48 -18.18
N SER A 555 5.72 -4.39 -18.91
CA SER A 555 5.39 -4.44 -20.33
C SER A 555 6.63 -4.29 -21.21
N THR A 556 6.51 -4.69 -22.47
CA THR A 556 7.57 -4.54 -23.48
C THR A 556 7.92 -3.07 -23.76
N ILE A 557 7.03 -2.13 -23.48
CA ILE A 557 7.22 -0.70 -23.74
C ILE A 557 7.66 0.11 -22.50
N GLY A 558 8.11 -0.57 -21.42
CA GLY A 558 8.70 0.10 -20.26
C GLY A 558 7.69 0.60 -19.22
N VAL A 559 6.53 -0.05 -19.10
CA VAL A 559 5.60 0.14 -17.98
C VAL A 559 5.83 -0.94 -16.95
N LEU A 560 6.09 -0.57 -15.71
CA LEU A 560 6.25 -1.45 -14.55
C LEU A 560 5.10 -1.17 -13.57
N ALA A 561 4.43 -2.21 -13.12
CA ALA A 561 3.38 -2.13 -12.12
C ALA A 561 3.65 -3.10 -10.97
N TYR A 562 3.42 -2.66 -9.74
CA TYR A 562 3.60 -3.47 -8.55
C TYR A 562 2.80 -2.91 -7.37
N HIS A 563 2.57 -3.75 -6.37
CA HIS A 563 2.16 -3.29 -5.05
C HIS A 563 3.40 -3.06 -4.20
N GLU A 564 3.54 -1.88 -3.61
CA GLU A 564 4.56 -1.71 -2.58
C GLU A 564 4.22 -2.63 -1.42
N SER A 565 5.04 -3.64 -1.21
CA SER A 565 4.90 -4.54 -0.08
C SER A 565 5.98 -4.23 0.96
N SER A 566 5.55 -3.83 2.14
CA SER A 566 6.29 -4.22 3.33
C SER A 566 5.72 -5.58 3.72
N ALA A 567 6.45 -6.64 3.46
CA ALA A 567 6.12 -7.97 3.96
C ALA A 567 6.17 -8.02 5.50
N GLU A 568 6.67 -6.95 6.11
CA GLU A 568 6.84 -6.81 7.55
C GLU A 568 5.51 -6.51 8.23
N SER A 569 5.30 -7.14 9.36
CA SER A 569 4.17 -6.95 10.25
C SER A 569 4.64 -6.76 11.69
N GLU A 570 3.78 -6.22 12.53
CA GLU A 570 4.01 -6.12 13.97
C GLU A 570 3.23 -7.23 14.69
N LEU A 571 3.91 -7.96 15.57
CA LEU A 571 3.25 -8.86 16.49
C LEU A 571 2.72 -8.06 17.69
N LYS A 572 1.41 -7.88 17.78
CA LYS A 572 0.73 -7.17 18.86
C LYS A 572 -0.13 -8.11 19.69
N VAL A 573 -0.24 -7.83 20.98
CA VAL A 573 -1.15 -8.53 21.88
C VAL A 573 -2.22 -7.55 22.35
N PHE A 574 -3.49 -7.93 22.15
CA PHE A 574 -4.66 -7.11 22.47
C PHE A 574 -5.42 -7.69 23.67
N ASP A 575 -6.09 -6.83 24.42
CA ASP A 575 -7.14 -7.22 25.38
C ASP A 575 -8.50 -7.45 24.68
N ARG A 576 -9.52 -7.84 25.43
CA ARG A 576 -10.88 -8.06 24.89
C ARG A 576 -11.57 -6.80 24.37
N SER A 577 -11.11 -5.63 24.77
CA SER A 577 -11.62 -4.34 24.30
C SER A 577 -10.93 -3.85 23.03
N GLY A 578 -9.92 -4.58 22.54
CA GLY A 578 -9.14 -4.20 21.37
C GLY A 578 -8.01 -3.20 21.66
N ASN A 579 -7.63 -3.03 22.93
CA ASN A 579 -6.47 -2.20 23.29
C ASN A 579 -5.18 -3.04 23.17
N VAL A 580 -4.13 -2.45 22.61
CA VAL A 580 -2.80 -3.06 22.56
C VAL A 580 -2.20 -3.06 23.98
N ILE A 581 -1.87 -4.24 24.49
CA ILE A 581 -1.26 -4.41 25.82
C ILE A 581 0.22 -4.79 25.75
N ALA A 582 0.69 -5.29 24.60
CA ALA A 582 2.11 -5.58 24.37
C ALA A 582 2.44 -5.63 22.88
N THR A 583 3.71 -5.37 22.56
CA THR A 583 4.33 -5.59 21.23
C THR A 583 5.60 -6.40 21.46
N PRO A 584 5.51 -7.74 21.47
CA PRO A 584 6.60 -8.62 21.94
C PRO A 584 7.84 -8.61 21.04
N GLY A 585 7.68 -8.36 19.74
CA GLY A 585 8.76 -8.45 18.74
C GLY A 585 8.97 -7.17 17.95
N PRO A 586 10.13 -7.04 17.26
CA PRO A 586 10.38 -5.94 16.32
C PRO A 586 9.48 -6.06 15.08
N LEU A 587 9.54 -5.08 14.20
CA LEU A 587 8.96 -5.18 12.86
C LEU A 587 9.71 -6.28 12.08
N ALA A 588 8.99 -7.30 11.58
CA ALA A 588 9.58 -8.42 10.84
C ALA A 588 8.51 -9.11 9.97
N ILE A 589 8.93 -10.05 9.13
CA ILE A 589 8.00 -10.90 8.37
C ILE A 589 7.58 -12.04 9.29
N TYR A 590 6.42 -11.86 9.94
CA TYR A 590 5.83 -12.85 10.85
C TYR A 590 4.74 -13.64 10.17
N ASP A 591 4.62 -14.92 10.59
CA ASP A 591 3.48 -15.77 10.25
C ASP A 591 3.16 -16.73 11.41
N TRP A 592 1.92 -17.24 11.47
CA TRP A 592 1.45 -18.29 12.38
C TRP A 592 1.71 -18.04 13.87
N PRO A 593 1.17 -16.94 14.46
CA PRO A 593 1.31 -16.71 15.90
C PRO A 593 0.57 -17.78 16.69
N ARG A 594 1.20 -18.27 17.79
CA ARG A 594 0.65 -19.30 18.70
C ARG A 594 0.99 -18.97 20.13
N PHE A 595 0.00 -18.75 20.97
CA PHE A 595 0.23 -18.65 22.40
C PHE A 595 0.74 -19.97 23.01
N SER A 596 1.68 -19.86 23.94
CA SER A 596 2.04 -20.99 24.81
C SER A 596 0.85 -21.37 25.70
N PRO A 597 0.77 -22.64 26.19
CA PRO A 597 -0.33 -23.10 27.04
C PRO A 597 -0.47 -22.32 28.35
N ASP A 598 0.59 -21.69 28.83
CA ASP A 598 0.56 -20.80 30.01
C ASP A 598 0.25 -19.33 29.64
N GLY A 599 0.10 -19.02 28.37
CA GLY A 599 -0.21 -17.69 27.83
C GLY A 599 0.89 -16.64 28.03
N LYS A 600 2.12 -17.03 28.38
CA LYS A 600 3.22 -16.10 28.67
C LYS A 600 4.11 -15.81 27.48
N SER A 601 4.07 -16.66 26.45
CA SER A 601 4.89 -16.52 25.24
C SER A 601 4.03 -16.72 23.99
N VAL A 602 4.54 -16.22 22.85
CA VAL A 602 4.00 -16.46 21.52
C VAL A 602 5.09 -17.05 20.65
N ALA A 603 4.85 -18.23 20.09
CA ALA A 603 5.67 -18.79 19.03
C ALA A 603 5.19 -18.25 17.69
N VAL A 604 6.11 -17.93 16.79
CA VAL A 604 5.84 -17.44 15.44
C VAL A 604 6.85 -18.01 14.44
N THR A 605 6.45 -18.10 13.20
CA THR A 605 7.38 -18.22 12.09
C THR A 605 7.93 -16.83 11.75
N VAL A 606 9.24 -16.71 11.53
CA VAL A 606 9.91 -15.48 11.11
C VAL A 606 10.70 -15.77 9.84
N THR A 607 10.36 -15.05 8.77
CA THR A 607 11.09 -15.15 7.50
C THR A 607 12.25 -14.15 7.48
N ASP A 608 13.47 -14.64 7.22
CA ASP A 608 14.61 -13.77 6.94
C ASP A 608 14.51 -13.27 5.48
N PRO A 609 14.35 -11.96 5.24
CA PRO A 609 14.18 -11.43 3.88
C PRO A 609 15.42 -11.62 2.99
N LYS A 610 16.62 -11.82 3.58
CA LYS A 610 17.87 -11.99 2.83
C LYS A 610 18.07 -13.40 2.31
N SER A 611 17.82 -14.37 3.16
CA SER A 611 17.99 -15.79 2.82
C SER A 611 16.71 -16.44 2.31
N SER A 612 15.54 -15.78 2.50
CA SER A 612 14.20 -16.36 2.28
C SER A 612 14.00 -17.67 3.05
N THR A 613 14.62 -17.78 4.22
CA THR A 613 14.50 -18.93 5.13
C THR A 613 13.51 -18.62 6.24
N ASP A 614 12.75 -19.60 6.64
CA ASP A 614 11.78 -19.50 7.73
C ASP A 614 12.31 -20.20 8.98
N ASP A 615 12.21 -19.52 10.11
CA ASP A 615 12.61 -20.05 11.42
C ASP A 615 11.53 -19.85 12.46
N LEU A 616 11.49 -20.72 13.44
CA LEU A 616 10.64 -20.57 14.62
C LEU A 616 11.30 -19.70 15.67
N TRP A 617 10.54 -18.72 16.14
CA TRP A 617 10.93 -17.85 17.25
C TRP A 617 9.87 -17.88 18.35
N VAL A 618 10.31 -17.74 19.58
CA VAL A 618 9.43 -17.60 20.75
C VAL A 618 9.69 -16.25 21.40
N TYR A 619 8.64 -15.44 21.48
CA TYR A 619 8.66 -14.11 22.08
C TYR A 619 7.91 -14.11 23.41
N PRO A 620 8.52 -13.70 24.53
CA PRO A 620 7.79 -13.46 25.79
C PRO A 620 6.79 -12.31 25.62
N VAL A 621 5.53 -12.51 25.98
CA VAL A 621 4.43 -11.53 25.77
C VAL A 621 4.73 -10.20 26.46
N MET A 622 5.22 -10.22 27.69
CA MET A 622 5.47 -9.01 28.49
C MET A 622 6.88 -8.43 28.28
N GLY A 623 7.56 -8.83 27.20
CA GLY A 623 8.92 -8.42 26.90
C GLY A 623 9.97 -9.32 27.51
N GLY A 624 11.18 -9.24 26.97
CA GLY A 624 12.32 -10.08 27.30
C GLY A 624 13.05 -10.55 26.04
N PRO A 625 14.19 -11.24 26.18
CA PRO A 625 14.94 -11.73 25.04
C PRO A 625 14.13 -12.82 24.31
N PRO A 626 13.93 -12.69 22.99
CA PRO A 626 13.32 -13.73 22.20
C PRO A 626 14.29 -14.91 22.02
N ALA A 627 13.74 -16.10 21.80
CA ALA A 627 14.51 -17.30 21.51
C ALA A 627 14.26 -17.78 20.08
N ARG A 628 15.32 -17.91 19.28
CA ARG A 628 15.28 -18.62 18.00
C ARG A 628 15.36 -20.11 18.28
N ILE A 629 14.39 -20.88 17.79
CA ILE A 629 14.22 -22.30 18.10
C ILE A 629 14.81 -23.17 17.02
N THR A 630 14.65 -22.78 15.76
CA THR A 630 15.14 -23.55 14.61
C THR A 630 16.15 -22.75 13.80
N PHE A 631 16.91 -23.47 12.94
CA PHE A 631 17.96 -22.90 12.12
C PHE A 631 17.97 -23.59 10.74
N GLY A 632 16.82 -24.13 10.33
CA GLY A 632 16.66 -24.83 9.07
C GLY A 632 16.38 -23.90 7.90
N PRO A 633 16.34 -24.45 6.69
CA PRO A 633 16.05 -23.65 5.50
C PRO A 633 14.59 -23.24 5.40
N PHE A 634 13.68 -24.09 5.91
CA PHE A 634 12.24 -23.80 5.93
C PHE A 634 11.58 -24.54 7.09
N ASP A 635 11.55 -23.89 8.26
CA ASP A 635 10.96 -24.40 9.50
C ASP A 635 9.81 -23.47 9.91
N GLY A 636 8.57 -23.91 9.83
CA GLY A 636 7.42 -23.05 10.07
C GLY A 636 6.25 -23.75 10.77
N TYR A 637 5.18 -22.98 10.98
CA TYR A 637 3.89 -23.46 11.45
C TYR A 637 3.94 -24.09 12.84
N PRO A 638 4.35 -23.32 13.88
CA PRO A 638 4.55 -23.86 15.23
C PRO A 638 3.23 -24.27 15.88
N THR A 639 3.27 -25.38 16.65
CA THR A 639 2.18 -25.86 17.49
C THR A 639 2.75 -26.36 18.81
N TRP A 640 2.26 -25.81 19.93
CA TRP A 640 2.76 -26.11 21.26
C TRP A 640 2.29 -27.48 21.77
N SER A 641 3.18 -28.20 22.44
CA SER A 641 2.74 -29.31 23.31
C SER A 641 1.89 -28.79 24.46
N PRO A 642 0.95 -29.57 25.01
CA PRO A 642 0.05 -29.13 26.10
C PRO A 642 0.78 -28.70 27.38
N ASP A 643 1.96 -29.24 27.63
CA ASP A 643 2.82 -28.87 28.77
C ASP A 643 3.73 -27.66 28.50
N GLY A 644 3.69 -27.12 27.30
CA GLY A 644 4.47 -25.94 26.85
C GLY A 644 5.97 -26.17 26.70
N LYS A 645 6.43 -27.43 26.71
CA LYS A 645 7.88 -27.74 26.67
C LYS A 645 8.43 -28.04 25.30
N GLU A 646 7.55 -28.33 24.34
CA GLU A 646 7.92 -28.70 22.98
C GLU A 646 7.11 -27.92 21.95
N LEU A 647 7.67 -27.80 20.75
CA LEU A 647 6.96 -27.35 19.55
C LEU A 647 6.94 -28.48 18.53
N ALA A 648 5.76 -28.78 17.99
CA ALA A 648 5.62 -29.45 16.72
C ALA A 648 5.60 -28.42 15.59
N TYR A 649 6.23 -28.74 14.46
CA TYR A 649 6.38 -27.80 13.36
C TYR A 649 6.60 -28.49 12.03
N PHE A 650 6.37 -27.77 10.97
CA PHE A 650 6.64 -28.21 9.59
C PHE A 650 8.10 -27.97 9.23
N VAL A 651 8.70 -28.96 8.55
CA VAL A 651 10.06 -28.89 8.02
C VAL A 651 10.03 -29.30 6.55
N ARG A 652 10.72 -28.53 5.72
CA ARG A 652 10.93 -28.90 4.33
C ARG A 652 12.41 -28.99 4.02
N GLU A 653 12.83 -30.12 3.51
CA GLU A 653 14.21 -30.42 3.13
C GLU A 653 14.23 -31.26 1.85
N ASN A 654 15.05 -30.87 0.86
CA ASN A 654 15.28 -31.61 -0.38
C ASN A 654 13.96 -31.99 -1.12
N GLY A 655 13.01 -31.06 -1.18
CA GLY A 655 11.71 -31.27 -1.82
C GLY A 655 10.74 -32.18 -1.05
N LYS A 656 11.15 -32.70 0.11
CA LYS A 656 10.30 -33.51 0.99
C LYS A 656 9.91 -32.73 2.23
N TRP A 657 8.72 -32.97 2.73
CA TRP A 657 8.26 -32.36 3.95
C TRP A 657 8.03 -33.39 5.07
N SER A 658 8.08 -32.91 6.29
CA SER A 658 7.81 -33.68 7.49
C SER A 658 7.30 -32.79 8.59
N ILE A 659 6.53 -33.36 9.53
CA ILE A 659 6.21 -32.73 10.81
C ILE A 659 7.19 -33.28 11.82
N ARG A 660 7.90 -32.38 12.51
CA ARG A 660 8.86 -32.71 13.55
C ARG A 660 8.42 -32.11 14.88
N ARG A 661 8.92 -32.63 15.98
CA ARG A 661 8.83 -32.01 17.30
C ARG A 661 10.20 -31.79 17.92
N ARG A 662 10.33 -30.73 18.66
CA ARG A 662 11.57 -30.33 19.33
C ARG A 662 11.31 -29.80 20.72
N PRO A 663 12.06 -30.25 21.79
CA PRO A 663 12.02 -29.63 23.08
C PRO A 663 12.71 -28.25 23.04
N LEU A 664 12.13 -27.29 23.77
CA LEU A 664 12.64 -25.91 23.80
C LEU A 664 13.96 -25.78 24.57
N ASP A 665 14.19 -26.65 25.53
CA ASP A 665 15.41 -26.69 26.36
C ASP A 665 16.59 -27.42 25.71
N GLY A 666 16.40 -27.99 24.50
CA GLY A 666 17.41 -28.75 23.81
C GLY A 666 17.78 -30.10 24.48
N SER A 667 16.98 -30.58 25.41
CA SER A 667 17.25 -31.80 26.22
C SER A 667 17.39 -33.08 25.40
N ARG A 668 16.79 -33.09 24.22
CA ARG A 668 16.90 -34.17 23.22
C ARG A 668 16.91 -33.63 21.78
N PRO A 669 17.42 -34.38 20.81
CA PRO A 669 17.31 -33.99 19.41
C PRO A 669 15.86 -33.95 18.97
N GLU A 670 15.62 -33.25 17.86
CA GLU A 670 14.30 -33.23 17.21
C GLU A 670 13.89 -34.63 16.75
N GLU A 671 12.59 -34.87 16.76
CA GLU A 671 11.98 -36.14 16.39
C GLU A 671 10.99 -35.93 15.26
N ARG A 672 11.02 -36.78 14.24
CA ARG A 672 10.07 -36.77 13.16
C ARG A 672 8.79 -37.49 13.57
N LEU A 673 7.67 -36.77 13.66
CA LEU A 673 6.35 -37.29 14.00
C LEU A 673 5.62 -37.88 12.79
N TYR A 674 5.72 -37.18 11.64
CA TYR A 674 5.03 -37.56 10.42
C TYR A 674 5.86 -37.21 9.19
N ALA A 675 5.82 -38.05 8.19
CA ALA A 675 6.30 -37.75 6.84
C ALA A 675 5.45 -38.56 5.85
N ASN A 676 5.16 -37.98 4.72
CA ASN A 676 4.45 -38.65 3.65
C ASN A 676 5.39 -38.77 2.45
N ASP A 677 5.46 -39.96 1.87
CA ASP A 677 6.20 -40.23 0.62
C ASP A 677 5.35 -39.92 -0.62
N THR A 678 4.10 -39.46 -0.44
CA THR A 678 3.22 -39.00 -1.52
C THR A 678 3.40 -37.47 -1.70
N ASP A 679 2.99 -36.97 -2.87
CA ASP A 679 3.04 -35.54 -3.20
C ASP A 679 1.98 -34.69 -2.44
N GLU A 680 1.42 -35.22 -1.35
CA GLU A 680 0.43 -34.53 -0.53
C GLU A 680 1.12 -33.64 0.50
N PHE A 681 0.77 -32.36 0.53
CA PHE A 681 1.29 -31.36 1.46
C PHE A 681 0.55 -31.43 2.80
N GLY A 682 1.26 -31.19 3.92
CA GLY A 682 0.61 -31.23 5.22
C GLY A 682 1.29 -30.39 6.32
N LEU A 683 0.46 -29.77 7.15
CA LEU A 683 0.84 -28.84 8.23
C LEU A 683 0.35 -29.34 9.59
N PRO A 684 1.11 -29.17 10.68
CA PRO A 684 0.59 -29.33 12.03
C PRO A 684 -0.32 -28.13 12.38
N ILE A 685 -1.47 -28.39 12.96
CA ILE A 685 -2.45 -27.35 13.27
C ILE A 685 -2.63 -27.17 14.77
N ASP A 686 -2.88 -28.27 15.49
CA ASP A 686 -3.17 -28.22 16.91
C ASP A 686 -2.78 -29.49 17.62
N TRP A 687 -2.44 -29.40 18.90
CA TRP A 687 -2.10 -30.52 19.75
C TRP A 687 -3.17 -30.70 20.83
N SER A 688 -3.79 -31.89 20.90
CA SER A 688 -4.84 -32.13 21.91
C SER A 688 -4.34 -31.92 23.31
N HIS A 689 -5.18 -31.35 24.21
CA HIS A 689 -4.82 -30.99 25.57
C HIS A 689 -4.36 -32.19 26.41
N ASP A 690 -4.83 -33.39 26.07
CA ASP A 690 -4.40 -34.63 26.72
C ASP A 690 -3.08 -35.21 26.17
N GLY A 691 -2.47 -34.55 25.20
CA GLY A 691 -1.21 -34.92 24.57
C GLY A 691 -1.26 -36.13 23.63
N ARG A 692 -2.44 -36.71 23.35
CA ARG A 692 -2.55 -37.94 22.57
C ARG A 692 -2.59 -37.76 21.09
N TYR A 693 -3.03 -36.62 20.61
CA TYR A 693 -3.30 -36.38 19.20
C TYR A 693 -2.70 -35.07 18.70
N LEU A 694 -2.24 -35.09 17.47
CA LEU A 694 -1.89 -33.89 16.70
C LEU A 694 -2.85 -33.76 15.51
N SER A 695 -3.60 -32.67 15.41
CA SER A 695 -4.37 -32.40 14.20
C SER A 695 -3.45 -31.87 13.12
N MET A 696 -3.71 -32.27 11.91
CA MET A 696 -2.93 -31.92 10.71
C MET A 696 -3.87 -31.53 9.57
N HIS A 697 -3.38 -30.70 8.73
CA HIS A 697 -4.03 -30.29 7.51
C HIS A 697 -3.31 -30.97 6.34
N LEU A 698 -3.97 -31.84 5.60
CA LEU A 698 -3.39 -32.52 4.44
C LEU A 698 -4.15 -32.15 3.18
N SER A 699 -3.45 -31.82 2.10
CA SER A 699 -4.04 -31.67 0.77
C SER A 699 -3.96 -32.98 -0.01
N ASN A 700 -4.97 -33.26 -0.83
CA ASN A 700 -4.90 -34.34 -1.79
C ASN A 700 -4.35 -33.84 -3.15
N LYS A 701 -4.19 -34.76 -4.13
CA LYS A 701 -3.73 -34.42 -5.48
C LYS A 701 -4.64 -33.48 -6.27
N GLN A 702 -5.88 -33.31 -5.84
CA GLN A 702 -6.83 -32.36 -6.42
C GLN A 702 -6.79 -30.97 -5.72
N GLY A 703 -5.88 -30.74 -4.76
CA GLY A 703 -5.80 -29.50 -4.01
C GLY A 703 -6.90 -29.32 -2.96
N ILE A 704 -7.66 -30.39 -2.62
CA ILE A 704 -8.66 -30.37 -1.57
C ILE A 704 -7.98 -30.64 -0.24
N TYR A 705 -8.11 -29.72 0.67
CA TYR A 705 -7.59 -29.81 2.01
C TYR A 705 -8.55 -30.53 2.96
N SER A 706 -8.02 -31.30 3.87
CA SER A 706 -8.79 -32.05 4.86
C SER A 706 -8.11 -32.07 6.23
N ASN A 707 -8.88 -32.08 7.29
CA ASN A 707 -8.38 -32.24 8.64
C ASN A 707 -8.10 -33.72 8.93
N TRP A 708 -6.88 -34.02 9.34
CA TRP A 708 -6.40 -35.33 9.75
C TRP A 708 -5.91 -35.29 11.19
N THR A 709 -5.90 -36.43 11.81
CA THR A 709 -5.44 -36.61 13.20
C THR A 709 -4.37 -37.70 13.26
N LEU A 710 -3.22 -37.35 13.85
CA LEU A 710 -2.10 -38.25 14.09
C LEU A 710 -2.10 -38.68 15.57
N PRO A 711 -2.24 -39.99 15.89
CA PRO A 711 -2.03 -40.50 17.26
C PRO A 711 -0.54 -40.43 17.60
N LEU A 712 -0.17 -39.75 18.69
CA LEU A 712 1.24 -39.55 19.07
C LEU A 712 1.84 -40.74 19.84
N ALA A 713 1.00 -41.65 20.36
CA ALA A 713 1.45 -42.94 20.91
C ALA A 713 1.80 -43.98 19.84
N GLY A 714 1.72 -43.62 18.56
CA GLY A 714 1.91 -44.49 17.42
C GLY A 714 0.57 -44.86 16.77
N GLY A 715 0.63 -45.15 15.47
CA GLY A 715 -0.53 -45.49 14.65
C GLY A 715 -0.58 -44.68 13.34
N LYS A 716 -1.54 -44.99 12.49
CA LYS A 716 -1.76 -44.26 11.23
C LYS A 716 -2.61 -43.01 11.51
N ALA A 717 -2.30 -41.94 10.80
CA ALA A 717 -3.19 -40.78 10.75
C ALA A 717 -4.56 -41.17 10.20
N PHE A 718 -5.62 -40.54 10.68
CA PHE A 718 -7.00 -40.82 10.29
C PHE A 718 -7.80 -39.52 10.16
N ARG A 719 -8.84 -39.53 9.35
CA ARG A 719 -9.83 -38.44 9.34
C ARG A 719 -10.84 -38.66 10.45
N PRO A 720 -11.22 -37.58 11.22
CA PRO A 720 -12.33 -37.70 12.17
C PRO A 720 -13.60 -38.18 11.47
N ALA A 721 -14.33 -39.11 12.11
CA ALA A 721 -15.46 -39.78 11.46
C ALA A 721 -16.57 -38.80 11.03
N ALA A 722 -16.73 -37.71 11.76
CA ALA A 722 -17.72 -36.67 11.47
C ALA A 722 -17.36 -35.78 10.26
N THR A 723 -16.12 -35.83 9.76
CA THR A 723 -15.69 -35.09 8.57
C THR A 723 -15.44 -36.01 7.36
N ALA A 724 -15.44 -37.31 7.55
CA ALA A 724 -15.23 -38.28 6.50
C ALA A 724 -16.31 -38.16 5.42
N GLY A 725 -15.88 -37.96 4.15
CA GLY A 725 -16.80 -37.87 3.00
C GLY A 725 -17.21 -36.45 2.57
N LEU A 726 -16.75 -35.41 3.24
CA LEU A 726 -16.88 -34.04 2.75
C LEU A 726 -16.00 -33.84 1.50
N ASN A 727 -16.59 -33.22 0.46
CA ASN A 727 -15.93 -32.93 -0.81
C ASN A 727 -15.45 -31.47 -0.92
N ALA A 728 -15.57 -30.72 0.17
CA ALA A 728 -15.10 -29.33 0.26
C ALA A 728 -13.84 -29.25 1.12
N SER A 729 -12.99 -28.26 0.88
CA SER A 729 -11.81 -28.02 1.70
C SER A 729 -12.19 -27.65 3.12
N GLU A 730 -11.50 -28.25 4.08
CA GLU A 730 -11.61 -28.02 5.52
C GLU A 730 -10.29 -27.46 6.03
N TYR A 731 -10.33 -26.41 6.84
CA TYR A 731 -9.15 -25.72 7.33
C TYR A 731 -9.17 -25.56 8.84
N GLU A 732 -7.99 -25.49 9.45
CA GLU A 732 -7.77 -25.13 10.86
C GLU A 732 -8.49 -26.03 11.86
N GLY A 733 -8.32 -27.36 11.77
CA GLY A 733 -8.90 -28.33 12.70
C GLY A 733 -8.32 -28.21 14.11
N ARG A 734 -9.10 -27.68 15.09
CA ARG A 734 -8.65 -27.43 16.46
C ARG A 734 -9.48 -28.16 17.48
N PHE A 735 -8.78 -28.72 18.46
CA PHE A 735 -9.43 -29.43 19.55
C PHE A 735 -10.04 -28.47 20.57
N SER A 736 -11.20 -28.83 21.11
CA SER A 736 -11.76 -28.18 22.29
C SER A 736 -10.89 -28.47 23.54
N PRO A 737 -10.96 -27.63 24.58
CA PRO A 737 -10.18 -27.83 25.79
C PRO A 737 -10.43 -29.18 26.51
N ASP A 738 -11.66 -29.72 26.39
CA ASP A 738 -12.03 -31.04 26.91
C ASP A 738 -11.65 -32.22 25.99
N GLY A 739 -11.15 -31.91 24.78
CA GLY A 739 -10.75 -32.92 23.77
C GLY A 739 -11.89 -33.70 23.14
N GLN A 740 -13.16 -33.29 23.36
CA GLN A 740 -14.34 -34.01 22.84
C GLN A 740 -14.88 -33.44 21.51
N TRP A 741 -14.40 -32.28 21.09
CA TRP A 741 -14.87 -31.58 19.91
C TRP A 741 -13.69 -31.12 19.06
N LEU A 742 -13.95 -31.01 17.77
CA LEU A 742 -13.02 -30.41 16.78
C LEU A 742 -13.76 -29.28 16.06
N THR A 743 -13.19 -28.08 16.06
CA THR A 743 -13.69 -26.97 15.25
C THR A 743 -12.84 -26.82 13.99
N PHE A 744 -13.44 -26.33 12.91
CA PHE A 744 -12.79 -26.02 11.63
C PHE A 744 -13.64 -25.04 10.84
N PHE A 745 -13.11 -24.49 9.74
CA PHE A 745 -13.96 -23.81 8.77
C PHE A 745 -13.93 -24.53 7.42
N SER A 746 -15.00 -24.38 6.64
CA SER A 746 -15.16 -25.04 5.34
C SER A 746 -15.92 -24.16 4.35
N TYR A 747 -15.60 -24.32 3.07
CA TYR A 747 -16.25 -23.61 1.96
C TYR A 747 -17.46 -24.37 1.37
N GLU A 748 -18.00 -25.36 2.02
CA GLU A 748 -19.10 -26.20 1.50
C GLU A 748 -20.36 -25.42 1.13
N THR A 749 -20.54 -24.20 1.70
CA THR A 749 -21.68 -23.31 1.40
C THR A 749 -21.35 -22.25 0.34
N GLY A 750 -20.20 -22.34 -0.31
CA GLY A 750 -19.70 -21.35 -1.26
C GLY A 750 -18.97 -20.16 -0.61
N ARG A 751 -18.89 -20.13 0.73
CA ARG A 751 -18.10 -19.17 1.53
C ARG A 751 -17.60 -19.88 2.78
N PRO A 752 -16.53 -19.36 3.43
CA PRO A 752 -16.04 -19.98 4.66
C PRO A 752 -17.07 -19.83 5.78
N GLU A 753 -17.43 -20.94 6.40
CA GLU A 753 -18.25 -20.99 7.62
C GLU A 753 -17.59 -21.88 8.66
N VAL A 754 -17.75 -21.51 9.93
CA VAL A 754 -17.20 -22.24 11.09
C VAL A 754 -18.12 -23.35 11.52
N TYR A 755 -17.54 -24.51 11.74
CA TYR A 755 -18.24 -25.73 12.20
C TYR A 755 -17.56 -26.33 13.41
N VAL A 756 -18.33 -27.11 14.19
CA VAL A 756 -17.86 -27.96 15.29
C VAL A 756 -18.42 -29.35 15.10
N VAL A 757 -17.58 -30.36 15.30
CA VAL A 757 -17.94 -31.79 15.23
C VAL A 757 -17.46 -32.54 16.45
N PRO A 758 -18.12 -33.65 16.85
CA PRO A 758 -17.61 -34.54 17.89
C PRO A 758 -16.26 -35.16 17.49
N PHE A 759 -15.38 -35.35 18.48
CA PHE A 759 -14.06 -35.95 18.28
C PHE A 759 -13.77 -37.00 19.36
N PRO A 760 -13.18 -38.17 19.02
CA PRO A 760 -12.87 -38.67 17.66
C PRO A 760 -14.07 -39.33 16.99
N GLY A 761 -15.20 -39.43 17.65
CA GLY A 761 -16.38 -40.17 17.22
C GLY A 761 -17.17 -39.54 16.09
N ALA A 762 -18.18 -40.32 15.65
CA ALA A 762 -19.18 -39.81 14.71
C ALA A 762 -20.25 -39.01 15.44
N GLY A 763 -20.85 -38.03 14.74
CA GLY A 763 -21.96 -37.22 15.25
C GLY A 763 -22.35 -36.10 14.33
N SER A 764 -23.34 -35.30 14.74
CA SER A 764 -23.80 -34.17 13.96
C SER A 764 -22.81 -33.04 13.92
N LYS A 765 -22.63 -32.44 12.76
CA LYS A 765 -21.91 -31.20 12.56
C LYS A 765 -22.79 -30.02 12.96
N SER A 766 -22.28 -29.14 13.81
CA SER A 766 -22.91 -27.88 14.24
C SER A 766 -22.28 -26.70 13.49
N GLN A 767 -23.09 -25.94 12.77
CA GLN A 767 -22.64 -24.69 12.14
C GLN A 767 -22.69 -23.54 13.17
N ILE A 768 -21.62 -22.78 13.27
CA ILE A 768 -21.44 -21.69 14.24
C ILE A 768 -21.66 -20.32 13.59
N SER A 769 -21.10 -20.10 12.42
CA SER A 769 -21.30 -18.87 11.67
C SER A 769 -22.27 -19.10 10.51
N THR A 770 -23.03 -18.06 10.09
CA THR A 770 -24.03 -18.12 9.02
C THR A 770 -23.89 -16.98 8.01
N THR A 771 -22.98 -16.04 8.25
CA THR A 771 -22.71 -14.88 7.40
C THR A 771 -21.24 -14.78 6.98
N GLY A 772 -20.56 -15.91 7.02
CA GLY A 772 -19.12 -16.03 6.84
C GLY A 772 -18.34 -16.00 8.15
N GLY A 773 -17.44 -16.98 8.31
CA GLY A 773 -16.57 -17.08 9.48
C GLY A 773 -15.39 -18.00 9.18
N TRP A 774 -14.22 -17.65 9.72
CA TRP A 774 -12.97 -18.37 9.48
C TRP A 774 -12.04 -18.28 10.68
N LEU A 775 -10.94 -19.05 10.69
CA LEU A 775 -9.94 -19.13 11.74
C LEU A 775 -10.53 -19.35 13.16
N PRO A 776 -11.28 -20.41 13.42
CA PRO A 776 -11.84 -20.67 14.74
C PRO A 776 -10.75 -20.98 15.78
N ARG A 777 -10.95 -20.49 17.01
CA ARG A 777 -10.05 -20.69 18.15
C ARG A 777 -10.84 -20.91 19.43
N PHE A 778 -10.57 -21.97 20.18
CA PHE A 778 -11.06 -22.10 21.53
C PHE A 778 -10.21 -21.28 22.50
N GLY A 779 -10.84 -20.63 23.47
CA GLY A 779 -10.19 -19.93 24.55
C GLY A 779 -11.13 -19.78 25.75
N GLY A 780 -10.73 -20.26 26.94
CA GLY A 780 -11.61 -20.27 28.09
C GLY A 780 -12.89 -21.10 27.85
N LYS A 781 -14.04 -20.44 27.89
CA LYS A 781 -15.37 -21.05 27.65
C LYS A 781 -16.02 -20.54 26.35
N GLU A 782 -15.22 -19.99 25.45
CA GLU A 782 -15.73 -19.37 24.22
C GLU A 782 -14.98 -19.92 22.99
N LEU A 783 -15.69 -19.89 21.87
CA LEU A 783 -15.14 -20.12 20.54
C LEU A 783 -15.04 -18.77 19.84
N PHE A 784 -13.84 -18.37 19.48
CA PHE A 784 -13.57 -17.15 18.74
C PHE A 784 -13.47 -17.45 17.25
N TYR A 785 -13.92 -16.54 16.43
CA TYR A 785 -13.74 -16.61 14.96
C TYR A 785 -13.75 -15.22 14.34
N VAL A 786 -13.27 -15.10 13.12
CA VAL A 786 -13.18 -13.83 12.38
C VAL A 786 -14.25 -13.81 11.30
N THR A 787 -14.97 -12.70 11.16
CA THR A 787 -15.93 -12.50 10.07
C THR A 787 -15.22 -12.11 8.77
N MET A 788 -15.93 -12.11 7.66
CA MET A 788 -15.43 -11.67 6.36
C MET A 788 -14.96 -10.21 6.35
N SER A 789 -15.49 -9.37 7.25
CA SER A 789 -15.06 -7.98 7.46
C SER A 789 -13.94 -7.83 8.50
N ASN A 790 -13.22 -8.90 8.83
CA ASN A 790 -12.14 -8.95 9.82
C ASN A 790 -12.57 -8.54 11.25
N ARG A 791 -13.82 -8.77 11.62
CA ARG A 791 -14.29 -8.55 12.97
C ARG A 791 -14.13 -9.81 13.80
N LEU A 792 -13.51 -9.71 14.96
CA LEU A 792 -13.40 -10.80 15.91
C LEU A 792 -14.74 -10.99 16.61
N MET A 793 -15.22 -12.23 16.62
CA MET A 793 -16.46 -12.66 17.28
C MET A 793 -16.13 -13.63 18.40
N ALA A 794 -16.93 -13.62 19.44
CA ALA A 794 -16.91 -14.59 20.52
C ALA A 794 -18.27 -15.30 20.63
N ALA A 795 -18.26 -16.62 20.57
CA ALA A 795 -19.40 -17.48 20.71
C ALA A 795 -19.31 -18.24 22.04
N GLN A 796 -20.24 -17.97 22.95
CA GLN A 796 -20.41 -18.78 24.17
C GLN A 796 -21.09 -20.10 23.81
N PHE A 797 -20.56 -21.19 24.33
CA PHE A 797 -21.05 -22.53 24.01
C PHE A 797 -21.18 -23.43 25.25
N HIS A 798 -22.02 -24.45 25.11
CA HIS A 798 -22.11 -25.60 26.04
C HIS A 798 -21.79 -26.89 25.27
N THR A 799 -21.31 -27.90 25.99
CA THR A 799 -20.93 -29.22 25.45
C THR A 799 -21.88 -30.34 25.88
N GLN A 800 -22.84 -30.07 26.77
CA GLN A 800 -23.78 -31.02 27.31
C GLN A 800 -25.25 -30.56 27.11
N PRO A 801 -26.17 -31.42 26.72
CA PRO A 801 -26.02 -32.83 26.29
C PRO A 801 -25.41 -32.97 24.88
N THR A 802 -25.39 -31.92 24.10
CA THR A 802 -24.78 -31.79 22.76
C THR A 802 -24.09 -30.46 22.68
N PHE A 803 -23.23 -30.28 21.68
CA PHE A 803 -22.64 -28.96 21.40
C PHE A 803 -23.73 -27.99 20.96
N GLY A 804 -23.78 -26.84 21.60
CA GLY A 804 -24.70 -25.77 21.26
C GLY A 804 -24.12 -24.40 21.56
N VAL A 805 -24.48 -23.39 20.75
CA VAL A 805 -24.11 -21.99 20.95
C VAL A 805 -25.20 -21.27 21.73
N GLU A 806 -24.82 -20.60 22.79
CA GLU A 806 -25.73 -19.83 23.65
C GLU A 806 -25.89 -18.39 23.16
N SER A 807 -24.77 -17.75 22.81
CA SER A 807 -24.76 -16.38 22.30
C SER A 807 -23.52 -16.13 21.44
N ILE A 808 -23.65 -15.20 20.49
CA ILE A 808 -22.53 -14.72 19.68
C ILE A 808 -22.52 -13.20 19.80
N HIS A 809 -21.37 -12.63 20.12
CA HIS A 809 -21.21 -11.19 20.22
C HIS A 809 -19.90 -10.71 19.57
N PRO A 810 -19.89 -9.52 18.96
CA PRO A 810 -18.69 -8.94 18.41
C PRO A 810 -17.77 -8.42 19.52
N LEU A 811 -16.46 -8.55 19.33
CA LEU A 811 -15.43 -7.92 20.17
C LEU A 811 -14.90 -6.65 19.49
N PHE A 812 -13.86 -6.76 18.71
CA PHE A 812 -13.24 -5.60 18.07
C PHE A 812 -12.83 -5.90 16.63
N GLN A 813 -12.49 -4.84 15.89
CA GLN A 813 -12.01 -4.93 14.51
C GLN A 813 -10.54 -5.32 14.51
N LEU A 814 -10.18 -6.32 13.72
CA LEU A 814 -8.80 -6.74 13.51
C LEU A 814 -8.18 -5.99 12.34
N ASP A 815 -6.99 -5.44 12.56
CA ASP A 815 -6.18 -4.80 11.54
C ASP A 815 -5.12 -5.77 11.01
N PHE A 816 -5.56 -6.78 10.29
CA PHE A 816 -4.63 -7.70 9.65
C PHE A 816 -3.77 -6.98 8.58
N PRO A 817 -2.53 -7.45 8.32
CA PRO A 817 -1.82 -7.09 7.11
C PRO A 817 -2.75 -7.40 5.94
N ASN A 818 -2.95 -6.47 5.07
CA ASN A 818 -4.00 -6.38 4.06
C ASN A 818 -4.03 -7.54 3.05
N PRO A 819 -5.20 -7.95 2.52
CA PRO A 819 -6.20 -8.68 3.28
C PRO A 819 -5.61 -9.99 3.71
N PRO A 820 -6.05 -10.57 4.81
CA PRO A 820 -5.45 -11.79 5.31
C PRO A 820 -5.57 -12.88 4.25
N ASP A 821 -4.47 -13.58 4.03
CA ASP A 821 -4.52 -14.91 3.44
C ASP A 821 -5.47 -15.75 4.29
N ARG A 822 -6.57 -16.19 3.68
CA ARG A 822 -7.59 -16.97 4.38
C ARG A 822 -7.09 -18.32 4.84
N THR A 823 -5.88 -18.72 4.43
CA THR A 823 -5.24 -19.98 4.81
C THR A 823 -4.22 -19.83 5.93
N SER A 824 -3.63 -18.64 6.10
CA SER A 824 -2.64 -18.36 7.16
C SER A 824 -3.31 -17.72 8.38
N PRO A 825 -3.23 -18.33 9.56
CA PRO A 825 -3.74 -17.72 10.78
C PRO A 825 -2.88 -16.53 11.18
N LEU A 826 -3.48 -15.35 11.16
CA LEU A 826 -2.86 -14.07 11.52
C LEU A 826 -3.15 -13.69 12.97
N TYR A 827 -3.87 -14.53 13.72
CA TYR A 827 -4.11 -14.32 15.12
C TYR A 827 -4.18 -15.64 15.89
N ASP A 828 -4.01 -15.55 17.17
CA ASP A 828 -4.26 -16.62 18.12
C ASP A 828 -4.86 -16.08 19.42
N VAL A 829 -5.49 -16.95 20.19
CA VAL A 829 -6.19 -16.61 21.43
C VAL A 829 -5.46 -17.25 22.61
N SER A 830 -5.24 -16.47 23.67
CA SER A 830 -4.67 -17.03 24.91
C SER A 830 -5.58 -18.10 25.52
N PRO A 831 -5.04 -19.10 26.23
CA PRO A 831 -5.83 -20.20 26.77
C PRO A 831 -6.99 -19.76 27.68
N ASP A 832 -6.88 -18.62 28.36
CA ASP A 832 -7.92 -18.02 29.20
C ASP A 832 -8.98 -17.21 28.40
N GLY A 833 -8.80 -17.02 27.08
CA GLY A 833 -9.70 -16.25 26.24
C GLY A 833 -9.66 -14.72 26.47
N GLN A 834 -8.64 -14.20 27.18
CA GLN A 834 -8.58 -12.79 27.55
C GLN A 834 -7.64 -11.95 26.69
N ARG A 835 -6.72 -12.58 25.94
CA ARG A 835 -5.70 -11.90 25.13
C ARG A 835 -5.65 -12.49 23.73
N PHE A 836 -5.30 -11.64 22.77
CA PHE A 836 -5.26 -11.98 21.35
C PHE A 836 -3.92 -11.55 20.76
N ALA A 837 -3.09 -12.51 20.36
CA ALA A 837 -1.89 -12.23 19.57
C ALA A 837 -2.29 -12.02 18.11
N VAL A 838 -1.98 -10.89 17.54
CA VAL A 838 -2.43 -10.49 16.19
C VAL A 838 -1.24 -9.96 15.41
N LEU A 839 -1.07 -10.41 14.20
CA LEU A 839 -0.16 -9.80 13.25
C LEU A 839 -0.88 -8.60 12.61
N THR A 840 -0.29 -7.42 12.76
CA THR A 840 -0.87 -6.18 12.23
C THR A 840 0.04 -5.58 11.17
N GLY A 841 -0.54 -5.09 10.07
CA GLY A 841 0.20 -4.43 8.99
C GLY A 841 0.07 -2.91 9.02
N ASP A 842 1.02 -2.20 8.40
CA ASP A 842 0.90 -0.77 8.16
C ASP A 842 -0.01 -0.53 6.94
N ARG A 843 -1.29 -0.28 7.18
CA ARG A 843 -2.29 0.01 6.13
C ARG A 843 -1.94 1.21 5.26
N SER A 844 -1.09 2.11 5.72
CA SER A 844 -0.78 3.33 4.97
C SER A 844 0.09 3.08 3.73
N LYS A 845 0.80 1.96 3.69
CA LYS A 845 1.78 1.64 2.62
C LYS A 845 1.26 0.72 1.51
N THR A 846 0.10 0.05 1.67
CA THR A 846 -0.28 -1.09 0.83
C THR A 846 -1.57 -0.90 0.03
N THR A 847 -2.17 0.29 0.00
CA THR A 847 -3.50 0.49 -0.57
C THR A 847 -3.54 0.80 -2.06
N THR A 848 -2.40 0.90 -2.73
CA THR A 848 -2.34 1.32 -4.14
C THR A 848 -1.43 0.44 -4.98
N ILE A 849 -1.76 0.32 -6.27
CA ILE A 849 -0.82 -0.16 -7.28
C ILE A 849 0.12 1.00 -7.62
N THR A 850 1.42 0.79 -7.52
CA THR A 850 2.43 1.70 -8.03
C THR A 850 2.67 1.40 -9.51
N LEU A 851 2.49 2.40 -10.35
CA LEU A 851 2.74 2.35 -11.78
C LEU A 851 3.94 3.23 -12.10
N LEU A 852 4.97 2.66 -12.71
CA LEU A 852 6.16 3.37 -13.17
C LEU A 852 6.23 3.27 -14.69
N THR A 853 5.93 4.37 -15.40
CA THR A 853 6.05 4.42 -16.86
C THR A 853 7.44 4.88 -17.25
N ASN A 854 7.98 4.32 -18.33
CA ASN A 854 9.34 4.53 -18.79
C ASN A 854 10.40 4.23 -17.71
N TRP A 855 10.22 3.11 -17.00
CA TRP A 855 11.11 2.69 -15.91
C TRP A 855 12.60 2.60 -16.33
N PRO A 856 12.99 2.31 -17.62
CA PRO A 856 14.39 2.28 -17.98
C PRO A 856 15.11 3.63 -17.82
N ALA A 857 14.35 4.73 -17.73
CA ALA A 857 14.92 6.05 -17.45
C ALA A 857 15.38 6.20 -15.99
N GLU A 858 14.88 5.39 -15.03
CA GLU A 858 15.39 5.34 -13.65
C GLU A 858 16.79 4.76 -13.59
N LEU A 859 17.14 3.81 -14.47
CA LEU A 859 18.45 3.14 -14.51
C LEU A 859 19.58 4.04 -15.06
N LYS A 860 19.27 5.22 -15.57
CA LYS A 860 20.24 6.15 -16.17
C LYS A 860 20.68 7.25 -15.20
N LYS A 861 20.19 7.22 -13.99
CA LYS A 861 20.56 8.12 -12.91
C LYS A 861 21.71 7.53 -12.08
#